data_d1c9d47d905ed3b2f7bb8c2e0f47f747
#
_entry.id   d1c9d47d905ed3b2f7bb8c2e0f47f747
#
_cell.length_a   1.000
_cell.length_b   1.000
_cell.length_c   1.000
_cell.angle_alpha   90.00
_cell.angle_beta   90.00
_cell.angle_gamma   90.00
#
_symmetry.space_group_name_H-M   'P 1'
#
loop_
_entity.id
_entity.type
_entity.pdbx_description
1 polymer ?
#
loop_
_entity_poly.entity_id
_entity_poly.type
_entity_poly.pdbx_seq_one_letter_code
_entity_poly.pdbx_strand_id
1 'polypeptide(L)'
;MFRLQQVQIRGEVTNQWGYRPALTGIRALAVYIVVLFHSEIPLFSSGYIGVDLFFVLSGFLVCNVLAEEHEKHGKLTLPKFYARRMRRLLPAMGAMVLSVSLFYVLLQNTAERIRFIPSARSAFLYFANWNFIIESADYFSPEAKTNPFGHLWSLAIEEQFYLFFPIFLALTYKIAKRYGKRILIALPLSLLFASLFLQVLLSGNAARSYYGTDTKIYQLLAGATLAIWLRDRKVVFNISTRFINRIGILALGGFIFLATRFLDNVSTSQIGIIATIFSVLMIFSIENHRLGILNRFFSLKPFVYLGNISYATYLWHWPIIVVSRQFFDIDPIVLAACSISLSTIFASASYHMLEMPIRTSKFSKRNSAKSISLGVVFSILFGFLIIPAILRIEHNAMTKIRVVPIASNELNNSTNGSDVAFSDLLDEPKQSFSEPNCIGADLSRCYLHKGSGQTVLLIGDSHAIRIAEMFVDAAKRLDFSLVISAAGRCPWPIGLRLPNITSEDRLKLCSDIERENLDRVIPELKPSLIVVTNRTFDSAFRIESLGERGLTNVNQLASATLDKFTEDGRNVLIVEPIPETNDFDSRVCVLDAATPEGRKLCAFEISMEPTKFELFSREMDLKRNNVATINIDDWVCPRAPICDPTGNGAIVWADDNHIAPGYARTLGQRMADFLKITQFLEAGGQG
;
A
#
# COMPACT_ATOMS: atom_id res chain seq x y z
N MET A 1 33.26 -30.91 -10.12
CA MET A 1 34.27 -31.46 -9.21
C MET A 1 34.97 -30.32 -8.48
N PHE A 2 34.40 -29.81 -7.40
CA PHE A 2 34.97 -28.72 -6.59
C PHE A 2 35.53 -29.34 -5.30
N ARG A 3 36.85 -29.38 -5.19
CA ARG A 3 37.55 -29.74 -3.96
C ARG A 3 37.32 -28.66 -2.90
N LEU A 4 36.57 -29.00 -1.86
CA LEU A 4 36.55 -28.27 -0.60
C LEU A 4 37.85 -28.58 0.14
N GLN A 5 38.74 -27.61 0.26
CA GLN A 5 39.84 -27.67 1.21
C GLN A 5 39.28 -27.63 2.63
N GLN A 6 39.27 -28.78 3.28
CA GLN A 6 39.15 -28.85 4.74
C GLN A 6 40.49 -28.35 5.32
N VAL A 7 40.48 -27.12 5.84
CA VAL A 7 41.56 -26.63 6.69
C VAL A 7 41.29 -27.15 8.11
N GLN A 8 41.98 -28.20 8.48
CA GLN A 8 42.12 -28.64 9.86
C GLN A 8 42.95 -27.59 10.61
N ILE A 9 42.31 -26.80 11.49
CA ILE A 9 43.04 -25.88 12.37
C ILE A 9 43.17 -26.53 13.74
N ARG A 10 44.38 -27.01 14.05
CA ARG A 10 44.87 -27.23 15.41
C ARG A 10 45.12 -25.87 16.06
N GLY A 11 44.47 -25.62 17.19
CA GLY A 11 44.91 -24.84 18.33
C GLY A 11 45.54 -23.49 18.08
N GLU A 12 44.78 -22.51 17.65
CA GLU A 12 44.89 -21.10 18.07
C GLU A 12 43.49 -20.49 17.96
N VAL A 13 42.98 -19.91 19.05
CA VAL A 13 41.74 -19.15 19.07
C VAL A 13 42.00 -17.84 18.34
N THR A 14 42.07 -17.89 17.03
CA THR A 14 42.08 -16.67 16.23
C THR A 14 40.71 -16.04 16.36
N ASN A 15 40.65 -14.85 16.91
CA ASN A 15 39.48 -14.00 17.12
C ASN A 15 38.87 -13.51 15.78
N GLN A 16 38.93 -14.29 14.72
CA GLN A 16 38.36 -13.95 13.43
C GLN A 16 36.89 -14.37 13.37
N TRP A 17 36.00 -13.40 13.10
CA TRP A 17 34.59 -13.64 12.87
C TRP A 17 34.37 -14.25 11.48
N GLY A 18 34.53 -15.57 11.37
CA GLY A 18 34.48 -16.32 10.12
C GLY A 18 33.04 -16.45 9.57
N TYR A 19 32.92 -17.11 8.42
CA TYR A 19 31.64 -17.40 7.77
C TYR A 19 30.70 -18.18 8.70
N ARG A 20 29.42 -17.73 8.75
CA ARG A 20 28.35 -18.26 9.61
C ARG A 20 27.20 -18.82 8.76
N PRO A 21 27.28 -20.12 8.37
CA PRO A 21 26.25 -20.70 7.48
C PRO A 21 24.84 -20.65 8.07
N ALA A 22 24.66 -20.86 9.37
CA ALA A 22 23.35 -20.81 10.01
C ALA A 22 22.70 -19.42 9.96
N LEU A 23 23.47 -18.34 10.12
CA LEU A 23 22.96 -16.97 9.93
C LEU A 23 22.62 -16.66 8.48
N THR A 24 23.25 -17.34 7.54
CA THR A 24 22.83 -17.29 6.14
C THR A 24 21.53 -18.05 5.94
N GLY A 25 21.43 -19.26 6.52
CA GLY A 25 20.24 -20.11 6.37
C GLY A 25 18.96 -19.54 7.00
N ILE A 26 19.05 -18.82 8.13
CA ILE A 26 17.86 -18.21 8.76
C ILE A 26 17.26 -17.08 7.89
N ARG A 27 18.04 -16.48 6.98
CA ARG A 27 17.56 -15.54 6.00
C ARG A 27 16.58 -16.18 5.00
N ALA A 28 16.74 -17.49 4.72
CA ALA A 28 15.76 -18.22 3.92
C ALA A 28 14.40 -18.27 4.64
N LEU A 29 14.37 -18.62 5.93
CA LEU A 29 13.14 -18.57 6.73
C LEU A 29 12.46 -17.21 6.62
N ALA A 30 13.22 -16.12 6.84
CA ALA A 30 12.71 -14.76 6.83
C ALA A 30 12.06 -14.40 5.50
N VAL A 31 12.72 -14.69 4.34
CA VAL A 31 12.16 -14.30 3.04
C VAL A 31 10.94 -15.13 2.66
N TYR A 32 10.94 -16.44 2.89
CA TYR A 32 9.81 -17.28 2.44
C TYR A 32 8.55 -17.09 3.30
N ILE A 33 8.68 -16.74 4.59
CA ILE A 33 7.53 -16.30 5.40
C ILE A 33 6.92 -15.02 4.81
N VAL A 34 7.74 -14.05 4.36
CA VAL A 34 7.24 -12.84 3.67
C VAL A 34 6.54 -13.17 2.35
N VAL A 35 7.09 -14.11 1.56
CA VAL A 35 6.44 -14.56 0.31
C VAL A 35 5.07 -15.18 0.59
N LEU A 36 4.95 -16.02 1.62
CA LEU A 36 3.69 -16.65 2.01
C LEU A 36 2.65 -15.61 2.46
N PHE A 37 3.08 -14.61 3.24
CA PHE A 37 2.23 -13.50 3.65
C PHE A 37 1.70 -12.71 2.44
N HIS A 38 2.58 -12.31 1.55
CA HIS A 38 2.19 -11.54 0.37
C HIS A 38 1.35 -12.35 -0.63
N SER A 39 1.45 -13.68 -0.61
CA SER A 39 0.58 -14.58 -1.37
C SER A 39 -0.79 -14.79 -0.72
N GLU A 40 -1.07 -14.12 0.40
CA GLU A 40 -2.34 -14.20 1.16
C GLU A 40 -2.70 -15.61 1.63
N ILE A 41 -1.69 -16.41 1.97
CA ILE A 41 -1.94 -17.71 2.62
C ILE A 41 -2.55 -17.45 4.01
N PRO A 42 -3.78 -17.90 4.29
CA PRO A 42 -4.50 -17.55 5.52
C PRO A 42 -3.73 -17.89 6.81
N LEU A 43 -2.94 -18.98 6.76
CA LEU A 43 -2.11 -19.40 7.90
C LEU A 43 -1.00 -18.40 8.25
N PHE A 44 -0.53 -17.57 7.31
CA PHE A 44 0.60 -16.67 7.48
C PHE A 44 0.20 -15.19 7.42
N SER A 45 -0.94 -14.82 7.99
CA SER A 45 -1.47 -13.45 7.99
C SER A 45 -0.55 -12.41 8.65
N SER A 46 0.34 -12.83 9.55
CA SER A 46 1.36 -11.98 10.17
C SER A 46 2.79 -12.25 9.66
N GLY A 47 2.94 -12.90 8.50
CA GLY A 47 4.25 -13.25 7.94
C GLY A 47 5.14 -12.08 7.53
N TYR A 48 4.62 -10.84 7.50
CA TYR A 48 5.41 -9.61 7.32
C TYR A 48 6.53 -9.47 8.37
N ILE A 49 6.43 -10.15 9.53
CA ILE A 49 7.48 -10.16 10.56
C ILE A 49 8.81 -10.77 10.09
N GLY A 50 8.81 -11.47 8.96
CA GLY A 50 10.06 -11.88 8.31
C GLY A 50 10.98 -10.69 8.00
N VAL A 51 10.44 -9.50 7.73
CA VAL A 51 11.21 -8.25 7.57
C VAL A 51 11.87 -7.85 8.89
N ASP A 52 11.16 -8.00 10.03
CA ASP A 52 11.71 -7.69 11.36
C ASP A 52 12.93 -8.58 11.66
N LEU A 53 12.86 -9.88 11.32
CA LEU A 53 14.00 -10.79 11.44
C LEU A 53 15.16 -10.36 10.53
N PHE A 54 14.89 -9.90 9.29
CA PHE A 54 15.92 -9.35 8.41
C PHE A 54 16.61 -8.13 9.03
N PHE A 55 15.85 -7.21 9.62
CA PHE A 55 16.42 -6.02 10.25
C PHE A 55 17.34 -6.38 11.41
N VAL A 56 16.92 -7.27 12.30
CA VAL A 56 17.77 -7.73 13.41
C VAL A 56 19.04 -8.40 12.91
N LEU A 57 18.92 -9.30 11.91
CA LEU A 57 20.07 -9.94 11.27
C LEU A 57 21.03 -8.94 10.62
N SER A 58 20.48 -7.94 9.91
CA SER A 58 21.27 -6.92 9.23
C SER A 58 22.06 -6.05 10.21
N GLY A 59 21.42 -5.61 11.29
CA GLY A 59 22.10 -4.90 12.36
C GLY A 59 23.20 -5.72 13.00
N PHE A 60 22.93 -7.00 13.30
CA PHE A 60 23.89 -7.92 13.86
C PHE A 60 25.10 -8.16 12.94
N LEU A 61 24.87 -8.45 11.66
CA LEU A 61 25.92 -8.76 10.70
C LEU A 61 26.79 -7.54 10.40
N VAL A 62 26.18 -6.36 10.18
CA VAL A 62 26.93 -5.14 9.86
C VAL A 62 27.78 -4.70 11.03
N CYS A 63 27.22 -4.73 12.24
CA CYS A 63 27.98 -4.38 13.44
C CYS A 63 29.18 -5.31 13.63
N ASN A 64 29.01 -6.62 13.45
CA ASN A 64 30.13 -7.56 13.56
C ASN A 64 31.23 -7.33 12.52
N VAL A 65 30.87 -7.05 11.26
CA VAL A 65 31.85 -6.74 10.19
C VAL A 65 32.63 -5.46 10.52
N LEU A 66 31.97 -4.43 10.99
CA LEU A 66 32.61 -3.17 11.36
C LEU A 66 33.47 -3.29 12.63
N ALA A 67 32.98 -4.00 13.64
CA ALA A 67 33.73 -4.24 14.87
C ALA A 67 34.99 -5.05 14.61
N GLU A 68 34.92 -6.09 13.76
CA GLU A 68 36.10 -6.87 13.36
C GLU A 68 37.12 -6.00 12.61
N GLU A 69 36.65 -5.13 11.70
CA GLU A 69 37.56 -4.20 10.99
C GLU A 69 38.24 -3.23 11.97
N HIS A 70 37.51 -2.72 12.96
CA HIS A 70 38.06 -1.85 13.99
C HIS A 70 39.11 -2.58 14.87
N GLU A 71 38.79 -3.80 15.28
CA GLU A 71 39.73 -4.61 16.09
C GLU A 71 41.04 -4.91 15.34
N LYS A 72 40.96 -5.20 14.03
CA LYS A 72 42.12 -5.52 13.19
C LYS A 72 42.97 -4.30 12.84
N HIS A 73 42.34 -3.16 12.59
CA HIS A 73 43.01 -1.98 12.00
C HIS A 73 42.99 -0.73 12.86
N GLY A 74 42.34 -0.76 14.03
CA GLY A 74 42.16 0.40 14.91
C GLY A 74 41.27 1.50 14.32
N LYS A 75 40.73 1.31 13.11
CA LYS A 75 39.90 2.30 12.39
C LYS A 75 38.92 1.60 11.45
N LEU A 76 37.82 2.30 11.12
CA LEU A 76 36.84 1.87 10.12
C LEU A 76 37.16 2.46 8.75
N THR A 77 37.18 1.65 7.71
CA THR A 77 37.41 2.09 6.33
C THR A 77 36.10 2.27 5.60
N LEU A 78 35.38 3.38 5.91
CA LEU A 78 34.05 3.64 5.39
C LEU A 78 33.94 3.52 3.86
N PRO A 79 34.87 4.05 3.03
CA PRO A 79 34.75 3.89 1.57
C PRO A 79 34.77 2.42 1.11
N LYS A 80 35.55 1.56 1.76
CA LYS A 80 35.54 0.12 1.44
C LYS A 80 34.22 -0.54 1.80
N PHE A 81 33.62 -0.14 2.91
CA PHE A 81 32.33 -0.64 3.34
C PHE A 81 31.24 -0.26 2.34
N TYR A 82 31.10 1.02 1.99
CA TYR A 82 30.08 1.50 1.05
C TYR A 82 30.27 0.91 -0.35
N ALA A 83 31.49 0.86 -0.85
CA ALA A 83 31.77 0.23 -2.14
C ALA A 83 31.35 -1.25 -2.20
N ARG A 84 31.53 -2.00 -1.11
CA ARG A 84 31.05 -3.41 -1.04
C ARG A 84 29.53 -3.49 -1.09
N ARG A 85 28.82 -2.59 -0.44
CA ARG A 85 27.35 -2.53 -0.43
C ARG A 85 26.79 -2.20 -1.79
N MET A 86 27.24 -1.11 -2.40
CA MET A 86 26.79 -0.70 -3.73
C MET A 86 26.96 -1.81 -4.78
N ARG A 87 28.10 -2.50 -4.79
CA ARG A 87 28.32 -3.63 -5.70
C ARG A 87 27.44 -4.83 -5.46
N ARG A 88 26.96 -5.00 -4.24
CA ARG A 88 26.09 -6.12 -3.86
C ARG A 88 24.63 -5.86 -4.19
N LEU A 89 24.14 -4.62 -3.99
CA LEU A 89 22.71 -4.35 -3.94
C LEU A 89 22.19 -3.68 -5.22
N LEU A 90 22.89 -2.65 -5.72
CA LEU A 90 22.44 -1.88 -6.87
C LEU A 90 22.24 -2.69 -8.17
N PRO A 91 23.13 -3.65 -8.56
CA PRO A 91 22.94 -4.34 -9.82
C PRO A 91 21.68 -5.19 -9.87
N ALA A 92 21.37 -5.93 -8.80
CA ALA A 92 20.17 -6.77 -8.74
C ALA A 92 18.89 -5.92 -8.65
N MET A 93 18.90 -4.84 -7.85
CA MET A 93 17.79 -3.91 -7.76
C MET A 93 17.55 -3.21 -9.10
N GLY A 94 18.60 -2.72 -9.76
CA GLY A 94 18.48 -2.08 -11.07
C GLY A 94 17.94 -3.02 -12.13
N ALA A 95 18.39 -4.28 -12.16
CA ALA A 95 17.90 -5.29 -13.08
C ALA A 95 16.42 -5.61 -12.84
N MET A 96 16.00 -5.75 -11.58
CA MET A 96 14.61 -6.00 -11.23
C MET A 96 13.72 -4.83 -11.63
N VAL A 97 14.06 -3.60 -11.22
CA VAL A 97 13.25 -2.40 -11.55
C VAL A 97 13.16 -2.19 -13.06
N LEU A 98 14.28 -2.37 -13.79
CA LEU A 98 14.31 -2.28 -15.25
C LEU A 98 13.40 -3.33 -15.90
N SER A 99 13.55 -4.60 -15.51
CA SER A 99 12.75 -5.70 -16.09
C SER A 99 11.27 -5.53 -15.82
N VAL A 100 10.90 -5.15 -14.60
CA VAL A 100 9.51 -4.87 -14.23
C VAL A 100 8.97 -3.67 -15.01
N SER A 101 9.74 -2.58 -15.13
CA SER A 101 9.32 -1.42 -15.90
C SER A 101 9.09 -1.74 -17.39
N LEU A 102 9.99 -2.53 -18.00
CA LEU A 102 9.82 -2.99 -19.40
C LEU A 102 8.61 -3.91 -19.55
N PHE A 103 8.38 -4.79 -18.58
CA PHE A 103 7.22 -5.68 -18.59
C PHE A 103 5.90 -4.90 -18.51
N TYR A 104 5.85 -3.88 -17.66
CA TYR A 104 4.67 -3.00 -17.54
C TYR A 104 4.44 -2.14 -18.81
N VAL A 105 5.47 -1.83 -19.60
CA VAL A 105 5.27 -1.19 -20.91
C VAL A 105 4.42 -2.05 -21.84
N LEU A 106 4.51 -3.38 -21.70
CA LEU A 106 3.74 -4.31 -22.55
C LEU A 106 2.31 -4.55 -22.03
N LEU A 107 2.07 -4.37 -20.74
CA LEU A 107 0.83 -4.81 -20.09
C LEU A 107 -0.08 -3.68 -19.61
N GLN A 108 0.49 -2.50 -19.36
CA GLN A 108 -0.23 -1.38 -18.74
C GLN A 108 -0.22 -0.15 -19.64
N ASN A 109 -1.28 0.63 -19.55
CA ASN A 109 -1.33 1.94 -20.21
C ASN A 109 -0.32 2.93 -19.61
N THR A 110 -0.01 3.98 -20.35
CA THR A 110 1.00 4.98 -20.00
C THR A 110 0.68 5.69 -18.70
N ALA A 111 -0.59 5.99 -18.42
CA ALA A 111 -1.01 6.71 -17.22
C ALA A 111 -0.78 5.88 -15.93
N GLU A 112 -1.14 4.60 -15.94
CA GLU A 112 -0.89 3.71 -14.80
C GLU A 112 0.62 3.54 -14.55
N ARG A 113 1.42 3.42 -15.62
CA ARG A 113 2.88 3.29 -15.50
C ARG A 113 3.56 4.51 -14.91
N ILE A 114 3.14 5.73 -15.30
CA ILE A 114 3.71 6.99 -14.82
C ILE A 114 3.55 7.11 -13.31
N ARG A 115 2.49 6.56 -12.71
CA ARG A 115 2.28 6.53 -11.26
C ARG A 115 3.37 5.79 -10.49
N PHE A 116 4.09 4.87 -11.12
CA PHE A 116 5.18 4.14 -10.50
C PHE A 116 6.51 4.91 -10.50
N ILE A 117 6.61 6.03 -11.23
CA ILE A 117 7.85 6.83 -11.32
C ILE A 117 8.33 7.32 -9.94
N PRO A 118 7.49 7.92 -9.06
CA PRO A 118 7.93 8.33 -7.74
C PRO A 118 8.49 7.18 -6.90
N SER A 119 7.80 6.03 -6.91
CA SER A 119 8.24 4.84 -6.17
C SER A 119 9.54 4.26 -6.73
N ALA A 120 9.70 4.17 -8.06
CA ALA A 120 10.94 3.71 -8.68
C ALA A 120 12.10 4.66 -8.41
N ARG A 121 11.88 5.97 -8.51
CA ARG A 121 12.88 7.00 -8.22
C ARG A 121 13.33 6.96 -6.76
N SER A 122 12.38 6.94 -5.82
CA SER A 122 12.65 6.89 -4.38
C SER A 122 13.38 5.59 -3.98
N ALA A 123 13.14 4.48 -4.68
CA ALA A 123 13.88 3.22 -4.48
C ALA A 123 15.38 3.39 -4.80
N PHE A 124 15.74 3.99 -5.93
CA PHE A 124 17.15 4.24 -6.29
C PHE A 124 17.85 5.25 -5.38
N LEU A 125 17.09 6.11 -4.71
CA LEU A 125 17.58 7.05 -3.70
C LEU A 125 17.57 6.45 -2.28
N TYR A 126 17.10 5.21 -2.10
CA TYR A 126 16.86 4.60 -0.80
C TYR A 126 15.98 5.45 0.11
N PHE A 127 14.92 6.05 -0.46
CA PHE A 127 13.98 6.93 0.20
C PHE A 127 12.52 6.47 0.05
N ALA A 128 12.30 5.25 -0.43
CA ALA A 128 10.97 4.72 -0.75
C ALA A 128 10.02 4.72 0.47
N ASN A 129 10.52 4.44 1.65
CA ASN A 129 9.73 4.46 2.88
C ASN A 129 9.15 5.85 3.22
N TRP A 130 9.92 6.92 3.01
CA TRP A 130 9.46 8.29 3.22
C TRP A 130 8.50 8.75 2.12
N ASN A 131 8.70 8.28 0.89
CA ASN A 131 7.77 8.52 -0.20
C ASN A 131 6.37 7.98 0.15
N PHE A 132 6.28 6.75 0.68
CA PHE A 132 4.99 6.17 1.11
C PHE A 132 4.37 6.90 2.30
N ILE A 133 5.16 7.47 3.21
CA ILE A 133 4.64 8.33 4.28
C ILE A 133 4.04 9.62 3.70
N ILE A 134 4.72 10.26 2.74
CA ILE A 134 4.24 11.48 2.08
C ILE A 134 2.94 11.20 1.31
N GLU A 135 2.86 10.06 0.63
CA GLU A 135 1.64 9.61 -0.06
C GLU A 135 0.53 9.16 0.91
N SER A 136 0.78 9.18 2.22
CA SER A 136 -0.12 8.68 3.26
C SER A 136 -0.61 7.24 3.00
N ALA A 137 0.24 6.44 2.33
CA ALA A 137 -0.09 5.09 1.94
C ALA A 137 -0.16 4.16 3.15
N ASP A 138 -1.29 3.50 3.36
CA ASP A 138 -1.37 2.38 4.30
C ASP A 138 -0.81 1.11 3.63
N TYR A 139 0.18 0.49 4.26
CA TYR A 139 0.82 -0.74 3.75
C TYR A 139 -0.17 -1.89 3.55
N PHE A 140 -1.21 -1.94 4.37
CA PHE A 140 -2.21 -3.00 4.33
C PHE A 140 -3.41 -2.69 3.42
N SER A 141 -3.44 -1.49 2.83
CA SER A 141 -4.52 -1.10 1.92
C SER A 141 -4.48 -1.89 0.60
N PRO A 142 -5.63 -2.07 -0.07
CA PRO A 142 -5.67 -2.68 -1.40
C PRO A 142 -4.83 -1.91 -2.43
N GLU A 143 -4.79 -0.59 -2.36
CA GLU A 143 -4.05 0.28 -3.28
C GLU A 143 -2.53 0.08 -3.16
N ALA A 144 -2.00 -0.10 -1.94
CA ALA A 144 -0.58 -0.40 -1.73
C ALA A 144 -0.17 -1.71 -2.40
N LYS A 145 -1.11 -2.65 -2.55
CA LYS A 145 -0.87 -3.97 -3.17
C LYS A 145 -0.73 -3.92 -4.70
N THR A 146 -1.05 -2.80 -5.35
CA THR A 146 -0.94 -2.65 -6.81
C THR A 146 0.41 -2.09 -7.26
N ASN A 147 1.19 -1.49 -6.37
CA ASN A 147 2.48 -0.90 -6.71
C ASN A 147 3.59 -1.97 -6.74
N PRO A 148 4.19 -2.28 -7.92
CA PRO A 148 5.19 -3.34 -8.06
C PRO A 148 6.51 -3.04 -7.33
N PHE A 149 6.74 -1.81 -6.88
CA PHE A 149 7.91 -1.36 -6.15
C PHE A 149 7.62 -1.13 -4.65
N GLY A 150 6.40 -1.44 -4.20
CA GLY A 150 5.94 -1.18 -2.83
C GLY A 150 6.86 -1.77 -1.76
N HIS A 151 7.36 -3.00 -1.94
CA HIS A 151 8.20 -3.70 -0.98
C HIS A 151 9.58 -3.06 -0.73
N LEU A 152 10.05 -2.12 -1.58
CA LEU A 152 11.37 -1.51 -1.47
C LEU A 152 11.50 -0.53 -0.28
N TRP A 153 10.42 -0.25 0.44
CA TRP A 153 10.45 0.57 1.66
C TRP A 153 11.39 0.00 2.74
N SER A 154 11.38 -1.30 2.93
CA SER A 154 12.20 -1.94 3.96
C SER A 154 13.69 -1.91 3.60
N LEU A 155 14.01 -2.09 2.30
CA LEU A 155 15.37 -1.93 1.79
C LEU A 155 15.87 -0.49 1.99
N ALA A 156 15.00 0.51 1.83
CA ALA A 156 15.36 1.90 2.08
C ALA A 156 15.76 2.14 3.55
N ILE A 157 15.00 1.61 4.52
CA ILE A 157 15.36 1.69 5.95
C ILE A 157 16.71 1.01 6.23
N GLU A 158 16.93 -0.18 5.65
CA GLU A 158 18.17 -0.93 5.82
C GLU A 158 19.39 -0.16 5.29
N GLU A 159 19.29 0.45 4.09
CA GLU A 159 20.37 1.22 3.48
C GLU A 159 20.62 2.56 4.18
N GLN A 160 19.57 3.21 4.70
CA GLN A 160 19.73 4.38 5.57
C GLN A 160 20.49 4.02 6.86
N PHE A 161 20.16 2.88 7.47
CA PHE A 161 20.95 2.38 8.59
C PHE A 161 22.41 2.12 8.20
N TYR A 162 22.67 1.51 7.04
CA TYR A 162 24.03 1.26 6.56
C TYR A 162 24.80 2.56 6.24
N LEU A 163 24.11 3.61 5.87
CA LEU A 163 24.72 4.92 5.65
C LEU A 163 25.17 5.56 6.97
N PHE A 164 24.33 5.56 7.98
CA PHE A 164 24.56 6.30 9.21
C PHE A 164 25.26 5.49 10.30
N PHE A 165 24.94 4.19 10.44
CA PHE A 165 25.45 3.35 11.53
C PHE A 165 26.98 3.20 11.57
N PRO A 166 27.73 3.05 10.45
CA PRO A 166 29.19 2.98 10.50
C PRO A 166 29.84 4.26 11.05
N ILE A 167 29.26 5.43 10.72
CA ILE A 167 29.71 6.73 11.24
C ILE A 167 29.41 6.81 12.74
N PHE A 168 28.18 6.46 13.13
CA PHE A 168 27.77 6.39 14.52
C PHE A 168 28.67 5.47 15.34
N LEU A 169 28.96 4.27 14.84
CA LEU A 169 29.83 3.30 15.53
C LEU A 169 31.27 3.83 15.66
N ALA A 170 31.81 4.49 14.61
CA ALA A 170 33.12 5.12 14.67
C ALA A 170 33.22 6.21 15.76
N LEU A 171 32.18 7.06 15.86
CA LEU A 171 32.06 8.07 16.92
C LEU A 171 31.92 7.40 18.29
N THR A 172 31.12 6.33 18.39
CA THR A 172 30.94 5.58 19.65
C THR A 172 32.27 4.99 20.13
N TYR A 173 33.10 4.43 19.23
CA TYR A 173 34.46 3.97 19.59
C TYR A 173 35.36 5.11 20.08
N LYS A 174 35.30 6.27 19.43
CA LYS A 174 36.06 7.46 19.85
C LYS A 174 35.64 7.94 21.25
N ILE A 175 34.34 7.98 21.52
CA ILE A 175 33.79 8.36 22.82
C ILE A 175 34.14 7.32 23.88
N ALA A 176 34.03 6.03 23.56
CA ALA A 176 34.32 4.92 24.46
C ALA A 176 35.81 4.89 24.90
N LYS A 177 36.71 5.36 24.04
CA LYS A 177 38.14 5.50 24.37
C LYS A 177 38.34 6.57 25.47
N ARG A 178 37.48 7.58 25.56
CA ARG A 178 37.59 8.66 26.55
C ARG A 178 36.80 8.34 27.84
N TYR A 179 35.61 7.76 27.73
CA TYR A 179 34.65 7.62 28.85
C TYR A 179 34.41 6.15 29.27
N GLY A 180 35.08 5.18 28.61
CA GLY A 180 35.01 3.78 28.97
C GLY A 180 34.13 2.91 28.06
N LYS A 181 34.43 1.62 28.05
CA LYS A 181 33.84 0.64 27.10
C LYS A 181 32.31 0.45 27.26
N ARG A 182 31.74 0.78 28.42
CA ARG A 182 30.29 0.66 28.65
C ARG A 182 29.46 1.48 27.64
N ILE A 183 30.04 2.57 27.13
CA ILE A 183 29.39 3.44 26.13
C ILE A 183 29.11 2.71 24.81
N LEU A 184 29.94 1.69 24.47
CA LEU A 184 29.71 0.89 23.25
C LEU A 184 28.35 0.19 23.25
N ILE A 185 27.81 -0.16 24.42
CA ILE A 185 26.48 -0.76 24.55
C ILE A 185 25.45 0.31 24.89
N ALA A 186 25.77 1.26 25.77
CA ALA A 186 24.83 2.25 26.28
C ALA A 186 24.27 3.14 25.16
N LEU A 187 25.09 3.63 24.21
CA LEU A 187 24.63 4.52 23.12
C LEU A 187 23.71 3.79 22.13
N PRO A 188 24.04 2.63 21.56
CA PRO A 188 23.09 1.90 20.69
C PRO A 188 21.80 1.52 21.43
N LEU A 189 21.90 1.15 22.70
CA LEU A 189 20.76 0.80 23.55
C LEU A 189 19.83 2.00 23.83
N SER A 190 20.40 3.19 24.08
CA SER A 190 19.60 4.41 24.26
C SER A 190 18.85 4.81 22.99
N LEU A 191 19.49 4.70 21.81
CA LEU A 191 18.82 4.92 20.53
C LEU A 191 17.74 3.88 20.24
N LEU A 192 17.96 2.62 20.63
CA LEU A 192 16.97 1.56 20.54
C LEU A 192 15.71 1.92 21.33
N PHE A 193 15.87 2.33 22.60
CA PHE A 193 14.73 2.73 23.42
C PHE A 193 14.05 4.00 22.91
N ALA A 194 14.80 4.96 22.39
CA ALA A 194 14.23 6.15 21.77
C ALA A 194 13.36 5.78 20.54
N SER A 195 13.85 4.87 19.69
CA SER A 195 13.10 4.36 18.54
C SER A 195 11.84 3.58 18.95
N LEU A 196 11.94 2.73 19.98
CA LEU A 196 10.78 2.03 20.54
C LEU A 196 9.74 3.00 21.10
N PHE A 197 10.18 4.04 21.80
CA PHE A 197 9.30 5.07 22.30
C PHE A 197 8.56 5.79 21.16
N LEU A 198 9.26 6.16 20.09
CA LEU A 198 8.65 6.75 18.90
C LEU A 198 7.67 5.78 18.20
N GLN A 199 7.99 4.48 18.14
CA GLN A 199 7.10 3.47 17.60
C GLN A 199 5.76 3.41 18.36
N VAL A 200 5.80 3.49 19.69
CA VAL A 200 4.59 3.49 20.53
C VAL A 200 3.86 4.83 20.42
N LEU A 201 4.58 5.95 20.50
CA LEU A 201 4.00 7.30 20.42
C LEU A 201 3.26 7.55 19.11
N LEU A 202 3.79 7.07 18.00
CA LEU A 202 3.26 7.28 16.65
C LEU A 202 2.36 6.13 16.17
N SER A 203 1.98 5.20 17.04
CA SER A 203 1.16 4.03 16.68
C SER A 203 -0.23 4.38 16.13
N GLY A 204 -0.76 5.55 16.46
CA GLY A 204 -2.04 6.06 15.92
C GLY A 204 -1.98 6.50 14.46
N ASN A 205 -0.79 6.64 13.84
CA ASN A 205 -0.63 6.90 12.42
C ASN A 205 0.01 5.67 11.76
N ALA A 206 -0.80 4.88 11.07
CA ALA A 206 -0.39 3.61 10.48
C ALA A 206 0.81 3.75 9.53
N ALA A 207 0.74 4.67 8.55
CA ALA A 207 1.82 4.91 7.60
C ALA A 207 3.12 5.33 8.30
N ARG A 208 3.04 6.30 9.21
CA ARG A 208 4.20 6.83 9.91
C ARG A 208 4.86 5.81 10.83
N SER A 209 4.06 5.05 11.56
CA SER A 209 4.49 3.99 12.47
C SER A 209 5.13 2.82 11.71
N TYR A 210 4.59 2.46 10.52
CA TYR A 210 5.04 1.30 9.76
C TYR A 210 6.26 1.59 8.89
N TYR A 211 6.30 2.74 8.20
CA TYR A 211 7.36 3.08 7.24
C TYR A 211 8.49 3.94 7.82
N GLY A 212 8.33 4.54 8.99
CA GLY A 212 9.32 5.44 9.57
C GLY A 212 10.65 4.75 9.86
N THR A 213 11.77 5.34 9.42
CA THR A 213 13.10 4.84 9.78
C THR A 213 13.33 4.92 11.28
N ASP A 214 12.95 6.02 11.90
CA ASP A 214 13.07 6.27 13.34
C ASP A 214 12.19 5.35 14.19
N THR A 215 11.03 4.91 13.67
CA THR A 215 10.14 3.97 14.34
C THR A 215 10.56 2.50 14.17
N LYS A 216 11.36 2.17 13.14
CA LYS A 216 11.78 0.79 12.83
C LYS A 216 13.24 0.49 13.14
N ILE A 217 14.08 1.51 13.32
CA ILE A 217 15.53 1.30 13.51
C ILE A 217 15.87 0.54 14.81
N TYR A 218 14.94 0.45 15.80
CA TYR A 218 15.14 -0.33 17.01
C TYR A 218 15.47 -1.80 16.73
N GLN A 219 14.94 -2.36 15.65
CA GLN A 219 15.18 -3.75 15.24
C GLN A 219 16.63 -3.95 14.80
N LEU A 220 17.14 -3.05 13.95
CA LEU A 220 18.55 -3.07 13.52
C LEU A 220 19.50 -2.80 14.71
N LEU A 221 19.12 -1.86 15.58
CA LEU A 221 19.88 -1.54 16.79
C LEU A 221 19.88 -2.70 17.80
N ALA A 222 18.80 -3.47 17.89
CA ALA A 222 18.74 -4.68 18.74
C ALA A 222 19.77 -5.72 18.26
N GLY A 223 19.85 -5.97 16.95
CA GLY A 223 20.85 -6.81 16.36
C GLY A 223 22.29 -6.30 16.58
N ALA A 224 22.52 -5.00 16.36
CA ALA A 224 23.82 -4.37 16.56
C ALA A 224 24.26 -4.41 18.03
N THR A 225 23.35 -4.15 18.97
CA THR A 225 23.61 -4.21 20.42
C THR A 225 23.95 -5.64 20.85
N LEU A 226 23.23 -6.65 20.33
CA LEU A 226 23.55 -8.05 20.55
C LEU A 226 24.97 -8.40 20.05
N ALA A 227 25.35 -7.89 18.85
CA ALA A 227 26.68 -8.11 18.29
C ALA A 227 27.78 -7.55 19.20
N ILE A 228 27.63 -6.32 19.69
CA ILE A 228 28.59 -5.68 20.59
C ILE A 228 28.68 -6.46 21.91
N TRP A 229 27.53 -6.82 22.48
CA TRP A 229 27.45 -7.53 23.74
C TRP A 229 28.12 -8.91 23.67
N LEU A 230 27.91 -9.69 22.61
CA LEU A 230 28.54 -11.01 22.42
C LEU A 230 30.05 -10.92 22.18
N ARG A 231 30.59 -9.78 21.76
CA ARG A 231 32.03 -9.56 21.57
C ARG A 231 32.75 -9.17 22.87
N ASP A 232 32.06 -8.55 23.83
CA ASP A 232 32.62 -8.19 25.13
C ASP A 232 32.61 -9.39 26.09
N ARG A 233 33.38 -10.45 25.73
CA ARG A 233 33.37 -11.76 26.38
C ARG A 233 33.95 -11.80 27.81
N LYS A 234 34.01 -10.70 28.53
CA LYS A 234 34.31 -10.74 29.96
C LYS A 234 33.14 -11.33 30.78
N VAL A 235 31.96 -11.41 30.19
CA VAL A 235 30.79 -12.05 30.79
C VAL A 235 30.64 -13.46 30.22
N VAL A 236 31.46 -14.40 30.67
CA VAL A 236 31.26 -15.84 30.45
C VAL A 236 30.05 -16.23 31.32
N PHE A 237 28.86 -16.16 30.77
CA PHE A 237 27.72 -16.86 31.39
C PHE A 237 27.97 -18.36 31.24
N ASN A 238 28.12 -19.06 32.38
CA ASN A 238 28.14 -20.50 32.42
C ASN A 238 26.75 -21.09 32.16
N ILE A 239 26.14 -20.66 31.03
CA ILE A 239 24.79 -21.08 30.64
C ILE A 239 24.89 -22.48 30.02
N SER A 240 24.13 -23.42 30.58
CA SER A 240 24.02 -24.76 30.04
C SER A 240 23.67 -24.76 28.56
N THR A 241 24.39 -25.52 27.73
CA THR A 241 24.12 -25.71 26.31
C THR A 241 22.73 -26.22 26.03
N ARG A 242 22.15 -27.02 26.96
CA ARG A 242 20.76 -27.48 26.89
C ARG A 242 19.77 -26.31 27.00
N PHE A 243 20.06 -25.33 27.88
CA PHE A 243 19.22 -24.15 28.08
C PHE A 243 19.26 -23.23 26.85
N ILE A 244 20.46 -23.01 26.27
CA ILE A 244 20.62 -22.21 25.04
C ILE A 244 19.83 -22.84 23.89
N ASN A 245 19.90 -24.18 23.70
CA ASN A 245 19.11 -24.87 22.70
C ASN A 245 17.60 -24.73 22.93
N ARG A 246 17.13 -24.84 24.18
CA ARG A 246 15.70 -24.66 24.52
C ARG A 246 15.23 -23.26 24.17
N ILE A 247 15.99 -22.23 24.57
CA ILE A 247 15.67 -20.82 24.21
C ILE A 247 15.56 -20.68 22.70
N GLY A 248 16.52 -21.20 21.94
CA GLY A 248 16.47 -21.10 20.48
C GLY A 248 15.26 -21.77 19.85
N ILE A 249 14.92 -22.99 20.30
CA ILE A 249 13.76 -23.74 19.80
C ILE A 249 12.46 -23.01 20.17
N LEU A 250 12.33 -22.53 21.41
CA LEU A 250 11.17 -21.77 21.85
C LEU A 250 11.03 -20.44 21.09
N ALA A 251 12.15 -19.75 20.84
CA ALA A 251 12.16 -18.53 20.06
C ALA A 251 11.74 -18.77 18.61
N LEU A 252 12.21 -19.86 17.97
CA LEU A 252 11.77 -20.25 16.63
C LEU A 252 10.29 -20.61 16.60
N GLY A 253 9.83 -21.44 17.55
CA GLY A 253 8.43 -21.82 17.67
C GLY A 253 7.53 -20.61 17.93
N GLY A 254 7.93 -19.70 18.84
CA GLY A 254 7.23 -18.45 19.10
C GLY A 254 7.20 -17.51 17.89
N PHE A 255 8.30 -17.42 17.12
CA PHE A 255 8.35 -16.63 15.90
C PHE A 255 7.43 -17.19 14.82
N ILE A 256 7.42 -18.52 14.62
CA ILE A 256 6.50 -19.16 13.65
C ILE A 256 5.04 -18.99 14.12
N PHE A 257 4.76 -19.19 15.41
CA PHE A 257 3.42 -18.98 15.97
C PHE A 257 2.95 -17.53 15.75
N LEU A 258 3.84 -16.55 15.99
CA LEU A 258 3.55 -15.12 15.75
C LEU A 258 3.28 -14.82 14.28
N ALA A 259 3.88 -15.55 13.34
CA ALA A 259 3.65 -15.40 11.91
C ALA A 259 2.28 -15.91 11.46
N THR A 260 1.61 -16.70 12.31
CA THR A 260 0.31 -17.30 12.02
C THR A 260 -0.84 -16.44 12.56
N ARG A 261 -2.09 -16.72 12.17
CA ARG A 261 -3.30 -15.92 12.41
C ARG A 261 -3.79 -15.88 13.87
N PHE A 262 -3.10 -16.47 14.82
CA PHE A 262 -3.62 -16.63 16.19
C PHE A 262 -3.67 -15.36 17.05
N LEU A 263 -3.32 -14.16 16.50
CA LEU A 263 -3.19 -12.92 17.27
C LEU A 263 -3.93 -11.74 16.64
N ASP A 264 -5.15 -11.94 16.15
CA ASP A 264 -5.95 -10.91 15.44
C ASP A 264 -6.23 -9.63 16.28
N ASN A 265 -6.10 -9.69 17.61
CA ASN A 265 -6.33 -8.56 18.51
C ASN A 265 -5.05 -7.79 18.92
N VAL A 266 -3.87 -8.14 18.36
CA VAL A 266 -2.59 -7.51 18.71
C VAL A 266 -2.17 -6.55 17.61
N SER A 267 -1.79 -5.31 17.98
CA SER A 267 -1.37 -4.31 16.99
C SER A 267 -0.09 -4.73 16.26
N THR A 268 0.07 -4.31 14.99
CA THR A 268 1.26 -4.57 14.18
C THR A 268 2.56 -4.11 14.84
N SER A 269 2.50 -3.04 15.63
CA SER A 269 3.64 -2.53 16.42
C SER A 269 4.04 -3.50 17.52
N GLN A 270 3.09 -4.06 18.26
CA GLN A 270 3.34 -5.03 19.32
C GLN A 270 3.90 -6.34 18.75
N ILE A 271 3.33 -6.81 17.63
CA ILE A 271 3.81 -7.99 16.91
C ILE A 271 5.28 -7.80 16.49
N GLY A 272 5.65 -6.64 15.92
CA GLY A 272 7.02 -6.32 15.53
C GLY A 272 8.00 -6.30 16.70
N ILE A 273 7.60 -5.81 17.87
CA ILE A 273 8.43 -5.82 19.09
C ILE A 273 8.70 -7.26 19.55
N ILE A 274 7.65 -8.10 19.61
CA ILE A 274 7.76 -9.50 20.03
C ILE A 274 8.61 -10.29 19.00
N ALA A 275 8.41 -10.06 17.69
CA ALA A 275 9.21 -10.65 16.63
C ALA A 275 10.70 -10.29 16.75
N THR A 276 10.99 -9.04 17.13
CA THR A 276 12.37 -8.59 17.41
C THR A 276 13.00 -9.37 18.56
N ILE A 277 12.27 -9.57 19.66
CA ILE A 277 12.76 -10.35 20.82
C ILE A 277 13.06 -11.78 20.40
N PHE A 278 12.14 -12.47 19.71
CA PHE A 278 12.39 -13.83 19.23
C PHE A 278 13.56 -13.89 18.25
N SER A 279 13.72 -12.91 17.38
CA SER A 279 14.85 -12.82 16.42
C SER A 279 16.17 -12.68 17.15
N VAL A 280 16.26 -11.83 18.18
CA VAL A 280 17.45 -11.68 19.03
C VAL A 280 17.78 -12.99 19.73
N LEU A 281 16.79 -13.68 20.33
CA LEU A 281 16.98 -14.95 21.02
C LEU A 281 17.43 -16.08 20.07
N MET A 282 16.90 -16.16 18.85
CA MET A 282 17.33 -17.11 17.84
C MET A 282 18.79 -16.88 17.45
N ILE A 283 19.18 -15.62 17.14
CA ILE A 283 20.56 -15.26 16.78
C ILE A 283 21.51 -15.54 17.95
N PHE A 284 21.10 -15.18 19.16
CA PHE A 284 21.84 -15.47 20.38
C PHE A 284 22.11 -16.98 20.54
N SER A 285 21.09 -17.83 20.35
CA SER A 285 21.22 -19.28 20.46
C SER A 285 22.17 -19.85 19.38
N ILE A 286 22.04 -19.37 18.12
CA ILE A 286 22.89 -19.81 16.99
C ILE A 286 24.36 -19.47 17.23
N GLU A 287 24.65 -18.26 17.75
CA GLU A 287 26.03 -17.81 17.95
C GLU A 287 26.73 -18.44 19.18
N ASN A 288 25.95 -18.67 20.26
CA ASN A 288 26.54 -19.25 21.48
C ASN A 288 26.63 -20.78 21.47
N HIS A 289 25.84 -21.45 20.62
CA HIS A 289 25.89 -22.91 20.53
C HIS A 289 26.03 -23.40 19.09
N ARG A 290 27.28 -23.45 18.57
CA ARG A 290 27.60 -23.86 17.19
C ARG A 290 27.19 -25.29 16.84
N LEU A 291 27.11 -26.20 17.83
CA LEU A 291 26.65 -27.58 17.67
C LEU A 291 25.16 -27.74 17.98
N GLY A 292 24.45 -26.63 18.27
CA GLY A 292 23.07 -26.62 18.59
C GLY A 292 22.14 -27.02 17.43
N ILE A 293 20.92 -27.40 17.78
CA ILE A 293 19.92 -27.87 16.81
C ILE A 293 19.63 -26.80 15.75
N LEU A 294 19.41 -25.55 16.16
CA LEU A 294 19.15 -24.45 15.23
C LEU A 294 20.33 -24.20 14.29
N ASN A 295 21.56 -24.21 14.86
CA ASN A 295 22.75 -24.00 14.05
C ASN A 295 22.91 -25.10 13.01
N ARG A 296 22.75 -26.39 13.41
CA ARG A 296 22.81 -27.52 12.48
C ARG A 296 21.74 -27.45 11.41
N PHE A 297 20.49 -27.16 11.78
CA PHE A 297 19.36 -27.10 10.88
C PHE A 297 19.54 -26.00 9.82
N PHE A 298 19.78 -24.76 10.25
CA PHE A 298 19.97 -23.65 9.31
C PHE A 298 21.33 -23.69 8.56
N SER A 299 22.26 -24.54 8.96
CA SER A 299 23.51 -24.77 8.22
C SER A 299 23.38 -25.83 7.12
N LEU A 300 22.22 -26.47 6.95
CA LEU A 300 21.96 -27.39 5.85
C LEU A 300 22.11 -26.67 4.49
N LYS A 301 22.72 -27.36 3.52
CA LYS A 301 23.04 -26.77 2.19
C LYS A 301 21.85 -26.07 1.50
N PRO A 302 20.60 -26.63 1.51
CA PRO A 302 19.48 -25.95 0.90
C PRO A 302 19.18 -24.61 1.55
N PHE A 303 19.11 -24.55 2.90
CA PHE A 303 18.84 -23.29 3.61
C PHE A 303 19.92 -22.24 3.39
N VAL A 304 21.19 -22.67 3.39
CA VAL A 304 22.33 -21.78 3.12
C VAL A 304 22.27 -21.25 1.68
N TYR A 305 21.93 -22.09 0.71
CA TYR A 305 21.77 -21.66 -0.68
C TYR A 305 20.65 -20.63 -0.82
N LEU A 306 19.44 -20.96 -0.33
CA LEU A 306 18.29 -20.06 -0.35
C LEU A 306 18.57 -18.75 0.41
N GLY A 307 19.30 -18.83 1.53
CA GLY A 307 19.74 -17.65 2.27
C GLY A 307 20.76 -16.79 1.52
N ASN A 308 21.62 -17.37 0.68
CA ASN A 308 22.53 -16.61 -0.17
C ASN A 308 21.80 -15.80 -1.25
N ILE A 309 20.75 -16.36 -1.83
CA ILE A 309 19.92 -15.69 -2.85
C ILE A 309 18.78 -14.89 -2.26
N SER A 310 18.59 -14.86 -0.93
CA SER A 310 17.42 -14.27 -0.25
C SER A 310 17.18 -12.78 -0.57
N TYR A 311 18.26 -12.02 -0.84
CA TYR A 311 18.13 -10.62 -1.27
C TYR A 311 17.46 -10.53 -2.64
N ALA A 312 17.92 -11.28 -3.61
CA ALA A 312 17.30 -11.30 -4.93
C ALA A 312 15.88 -11.92 -4.87
N THR A 313 15.65 -12.96 -4.03
CA THR A 313 14.29 -13.50 -3.80
C THR A 313 13.36 -12.41 -3.27
N TYR A 314 13.81 -11.59 -2.31
CA TYR A 314 13.06 -10.47 -1.78
C TYR A 314 12.77 -9.41 -2.85
N LEU A 315 13.68 -9.15 -3.77
CA LEU A 315 13.45 -8.21 -4.86
C LEU A 315 12.40 -8.72 -5.86
N TRP A 316 12.45 -9.99 -6.24
CA TRP A 316 11.59 -10.53 -7.30
C TRP A 316 10.21 -10.99 -6.85
N HIS A 317 10.03 -11.39 -5.56
CA HIS A 317 8.75 -11.99 -5.14
C HIS A 317 7.56 -11.05 -5.29
N TRP A 318 7.72 -9.78 -4.89
CA TRP A 318 6.62 -8.83 -4.87
C TRP A 318 6.11 -8.44 -6.26
N PRO A 319 6.97 -8.03 -7.23
CA PRO A 319 6.50 -7.79 -8.59
C PRO A 319 5.81 -9.00 -9.23
N ILE A 320 6.30 -10.22 -8.96
CA ILE A 320 5.67 -11.45 -9.44
C ILE A 320 4.25 -11.59 -8.88
N ILE A 321 4.08 -11.37 -7.57
CA ILE A 321 2.77 -11.44 -6.91
C ILE A 321 1.84 -10.36 -7.45
N VAL A 322 2.30 -9.10 -7.55
CA VAL A 322 1.50 -7.99 -8.05
C VAL A 322 1.01 -8.24 -9.47
N VAL A 323 1.93 -8.63 -10.36
CA VAL A 323 1.58 -8.97 -11.75
C VAL A 323 0.61 -10.15 -11.80
N SER A 324 0.87 -11.21 -11.03
CA SER A 324 0.01 -12.40 -11.04
C SER A 324 -1.42 -12.07 -10.63
N ARG A 325 -1.60 -11.24 -9.59
CA ARG A 325 -2.94 -10.82 -9.13
C ARG A 325 -3.65 -9.87 -10.09
N GLN A 326 -2.89 -9.03 -10.76
CA GLN A 326 -3.47 -8.02 -11.65
C GLN A 326 -4.04 -8.61 -12.92
N PHE A 327 -3.45 -9.71 -13.43
CA PHE A 327 -3.80 -10.29 -14.71
C PHE A 327 -4.48 -11.66 -14.62
N PHE A 328 -4.49 -12.28 -13.42
CA PHE A 328 -5.03 -13.63 -13.25
C PHE A 328 -5.80 -13.71 -11.93
N ASP A 329 -6.98 -14.30 -11.97
CA ASP A 329 -7.72 -14.71 -10.77
C ASP A 329 -7.16 -16.06 -10.27
N ILE A 330 -6.20 -16.01 -9.36
CA ILE A 330 -5.42 -17.17 -8.92
C ILE A 330 -5.70 -17.46 -7.45
N ASP A 331 -5.99 -18.72 -7.16
CA ASP A 331 -6.09 -19.23 -5.79
C ASP A 331 -4.80 -18.93 -4.98
N PRO A 332 -4.88 -18.50 -3.70
CA PRO A 332 -3.74 -18.15 -2.86
C PRO A 332 -2.66 -19.24 -2.77
N ILE A 333 -3.02 -20.52 -2.77
CA ILE A 333 -2.06 -21.63 -2.70
C ILE A 333 -1.28 -21.74 -4.01
N VAL A 334 -1.97 -21.63 -5.15
CA VAL A 334 -1.33 -21.63 -6.47
C VAL A 334 -0.44 -20.39 -6.63
N LEU A 335 -0.92 -19.23 -6.21
CA LEU A 335 -0.14 -17.99 -6.19
C LEU A 335 1.14 -18.13 -5.35
N ALA A 336 1.05 -18.72 -4.17
CA ALA A 336 2.21 -18.96 -3.32
C ALA A 336 3.21 -19.91 -3.98
N ALA A 337 2.75 -21.02 -4.56
CA ALA A 337 3.60 -21.99 -5.25
C ALA A 337 4.31 -21.34 -6.46
N CYS A 338 3.59 -20.59 -7.29
CA CYS A 338 4.15 -19.83 -8.42
C CYS A 338 5.15 -18.77 -7.95
N SER A 339 4.79 -18.00 -6.93
CA SER A 339 5.63 -16.92 -6.40
C SER A 339 6.93 -17.45 -5.79
N ILE A 340 6.87 -18.53 -5.00
CA ILE A 340 8.05 -19.19 -4.45
C ILE A 340 8.95 -19.71 -5.59
N SER A 341 8.37 -20.39 -6.56
CA SER A 341 9.12 -20.99 -7.66
C SER A 341 9.79 -19.94 -8.55
N LEU A 342 8.99 -19.00 -9.07
CA LEU A 342 9.48 -17.96 -10.00
C LEU A 342 10.46 -17.01 -9.30
N SER A 343 10.16 -16.54 -8.09
CA SER A 343 11.09 -15.67 -7.37
C SER A 343 12.42 -16.35 -7.06
N THR A 344 12.39 -17.65 -6.75
CA THR A 344 13.64 -18.44 -6.53
C THR A 344 14.43 -18.61 -7.83
N ILE A 345 13.76 -18.86 -8.96
CA ILE A 345 14.41 -18.98 -10.28
C ILE A 345 15.04 -17.65 -10.67
N PHE A 346 14.28 -16.55 -10.64
CA PHE A 346 14.82 -15.22 -10.99
C PHE A 346 15.90 -14.76 -10.03
N ALA A 347 15.76 -15.06 -8.73
CA ALA A 347 16.79 -14.79 -7.73
C ALA A 347 18.08 -15.56 -7.99
N SER A 348 17.97 -16.84 -8.33
CA SER A 348 19.12 -17.68 -8.69
C SER A 348 19.83 -17.14 -9.93
N ALA A 349 19.08 -16.81 -10.98
CA ALA A 349 19.61 -16.21 -12.19
C ALA A 349 20.33 -14.87 -11.90
N SER A 350 19.65 -13.95 -11.19
CA SER A 350 20.20 -12.66 -10.78
C SER A 350 21.49 -12.83 -9.95
N TYR A 351 21.49 -13.76 -8.99
CA TYR A 351 22.64 -14.03 -8.14
C TYR A 351 23.85 -14.51 -8.94
N HIS A 352 23.66 -15.50 -9.84
CA HIS A 352 24.77 -16.09 -10.59
C HIS A 352 25.24 -15.23 -11.77
N MET A 353 24.32 -14.55 -12.46
CA MET A 353 24.63 -13.78 -13.67
C MET A 353 25.05 -12.33 -13.40
N LEU A 354 24.55 -11.72 -12.31
CA LEU A 354 24.81 -10.31 -12.00
C LEU A 354 25.60 -10.12 -10.70
N GLU A 355 25.05 -10.61 -9.56
CA GLU A 355 25.64 -10.30 -8.27
C GLU A 355 27.03 -10.87 -8.09
N MET A 356 27.22 -12.18 -8.35
CA MET A 356 28.50 -12.85 -8.15
C MET A 356 29.60 -12.33 -9.08
N PRO A 357 29.40 -12.17 -10.41
CA PRO A 357 30.42 -11.61 -11.29
C PRO A 357 30.85 -10.20 -10.88
N ILE A 358 29.90 -9.30 -10.58
CA ILE A 358 30.23 -7.92 -10.18
C ILE A 358 30.96 -7.90 -8.83
N ARG A 359 30.50 -8.69 -7.86
CA ARG A 359 31.07 -8.78 -6.52
C ARG A 359 32.47 -9.34 -6.52
N THR A 360 32.80 -10.28 -7.42
CA THR A 360 34.12 -10.94 -7.50
C THR A 360 35.09 -10.25 -8.44
N SER A 361 34.63 -9.32 -9.30
CA SER A 361 35.44 -8.59 -10.27
C SER A 361 36.67 -7.91 -9.64
N LYS A 362 37.85 -8.15 -10.20
CA LYS A 362 39.12 -7.52 -9.79
C LYS A 362 39.10 -6.00 -10.04
N PHE A 363 38.50 -5.55 -11.16
CA PHE A 363 38.41 -4.15 -11.52
C PHE A 363 37.62 -3.36 -10.47
N SER A 364 36.51 -3.91 -10.01
CA SER A 364 35.63 -3.28 -9.02
C SER A 364 36.24 -3.25 -7.60
N LYS A 365 37.16 -4.14 -7.27
CA LYS A 365 37.82 -4.20 -5.93
C LYS A 365 38.97 -3.20 -5.77
N ARG A 366 39.57 -2.74 -6.87
CA ARG A 366 40.82 -1.97 -6.84
C ARG A 366 40.66 -0.54 -6.34
N ASN A 367 39.49 0.11 -6.62
CA ASN A 367 39.24 1.48 -6.24
C ASN A 367 37.84 1.68 -5.65
N SER A 368 37.77 1.89 -4.34
CA SER A 368 36.50 2.07 -3.61
C SER A 368 35.77 3.37 -4.03
N ALA A 369 36.50 4.47 -4.24
CA ALA A 369 35.93 5.75 -4.64
C ALA A 369 35.23 5.62 -6.01
N LYS A 370 35.90 4.98 -6.99
CA LYS A 370 35.34 4.74 -8.31
C LYS A 370 34.07 3.88 -8.25
N SER A 371 34.05 2.84 -7.38
CA SER A 371 32.85 2.01 -7.19
C SER A 371 31.69 2.78 -6.60
N ILE A 372 31.94 3.69 -5.67
CA ILE A 372 30.92 4.56 -5.06
C ILE A 372 30.40 5.54 -6.11
N SER A 373 31.30 6.25 -6.82
CA SER A 373 30.90 7.19 -7.87
C SER A 373 30.05 6.53 -8.97
N LEU A 374 30.47 5.33 -9.44
CA LEU A 374 29.67 4.57 -10.41
C LEU A 374 28.30 4.18 -9.85
N GLY A 375 28.23 3.78 -8.58
CA GLY A 375 26.96 3.46 -7.94
C GLY A 375 26.03 4.66 -7.84
N VAL A 376 26.55 5.83 -7.46
CA VAL A 376 25.77 7.07 -7.39
C VAL A 376 25.29 7.51 -8.78
N VAL A 377 26.17 7.51 -9.77
CA VAL A 377 25.82 7.83 -11.17
C VAL A 377 24.75 6.85 -11.68
N PHE A 378 24.90 5.55 -11.41
CA PHE A 378 23.89 4.56 -11.77
C PHE A 378 22.53 4.86 -11.12
N SER A 379 22.49 5.14 -9.82
CA SER A 379 21.25 5.47 -9.11
C SER A 379 20.57 6.72 -9.69
N ILE A 380 21.34 7.77 -10.01
CA ILE A 380 20.81 9.00 -10.61
C ILE A 380 20.29 8.73 -12.02
N LEU A 381 21.07 8.08 -12.87
CA LEU A 381 20.67 7.78 -14.24
C LEU A 381 19.42 6.90 -14.30
N PHE A 382 19.37 5.83 -13.52
CA PHE A 382 18.22 4.94 -13.49
C PHE A 382 16.99 5.62 -12.87
N GLY A 383 17.13 6.26 -11.72
CA GLY A 383 16.01 6.87 -11.01
C GLY A 383 15.40 8.09 -11.72
N PHE A 384 16.21 8.90 -12.41
CA PHE A 384 15.72 10.16 -12.99
C PHE A 384 15.61 10.17 -14.52
N LEU A 385 16.34 9.30 -15.22
CA LEU A 385 16.36 9.31 -16.67
C LEU A 385 15.83 8.01 -17.27
N ILE A 386 16.47 6.86 -17.00
CA ILE A 386 16.19 5.61 -17.72
C ILE A 386 14.81 5.07 -17.39
N ILE A 387 14.50 4.86 -16.10
CA ILE A 387 13.23 4.27 -15.70
C ILE A 387 12.04 5.21 -15.96
N PRO A 388 12.11 6.53 -15.65
CA PRO A 388 11.07 7.45 -16.06
C PRO A 388 10.86 7.53 -17.58
N ALA A 389 11.92 7.46 -18.39
CA ALA A 389 11.80 7.43 -19.84
C ALA A 389 11.08 6.16 -20.33
N ILE A 390 11.46 4.99 -19.77
CA ILE A 390 10.81 3.71 -20.13
C ILE A 390 9.32 3.72 -19.75
N LEU A 391 8.98 4.15 -18.52
CA LEU A 391 7.60 4.18 -18.06
C LEU A 391 6.72 5.19 -18.83
N ARG A 392 7.33 6.16 -19.53
CA ARG A 392 6.65 7.12 -20.41
C ARG A 392 6.63 6.72 -21.89
N ILE A 393 7.19 5.55 -22.26
CA ILE A 393 7.10 5.09 -23.65
C ILE A 393 5.62 4.93 -23.99
N GLU A 394 5.16 5.66 -24.99
CA GLU A 394 3.84 5.48 -25.56
C GLU A 394 3.79 4.12 -26.27
N HIS A 395 3.02 3.23 -25.75
CA HIS A 395 2.77 1.92 -26.35
C HIS A 395 1.29 1.62 -26.16
N ASN A 396 0.60 1.31 -27.25
CA ASN A 396 -0.77 0.82 -27.18
C ASN A 396 -0.71 -0.56 -26.53
N ALA A 397 -1.07 -0.63 -25.25
CA ALA A 397 -1.17 -1.90 -24.55
C ALA A 397 -2.03 -2.85 -25.37
N MET A 398 -1.65 -4.14 -25.42
CA MET A 398 -2.44 -5.20 -26.08
C MET A 398 -3.78 -5.50 -25.38
N THR A 399 -4.31 -4.56 -24.61
CA THR A 399 -5.68 -4.62 -24.14
C THR A 399 -6.56 -4.56 -25.40
N LYS A 400 -7.23 -5.66 -25.69
CA LYS A 400 -8.30 -5.72 -26.68
C LYS A 400 -9.41 -4.81 -26.18
N ILE A 401 -9.26 -3.50 -26.39
CA ILE A 401 -10.34 -2.56 -26.24
C ILE A 401 -11.32 -2.96 -27.33
N ARG A 402 -12.42 -3.55 -26.93
CA ARG A 402 -13.57 -3.75 -27.80
C ARG A 402 -14.17 -2.37 -28.00
N VAL A 403 -13.55 -1.58 -28.90
CA VAL A 403 -14.14 -0.33 -29.37
C VAL A 403 -15.46 -0.74 -30.01
N VAL A 404 -16.57 -0.37 -29.42
CA VAL A 404 -17.86 -0.45 -30.09
C VAL A 404 -17.82 0.65 -31.15
N PRO A 405 -17.77 0.32 -32.45
CA PRO A 405 -17.66 1.33 -33.48
C PRO A 405 -18.96 2.14 -33.51
N ILE A 406 -18.92 3.36 -33.02
CA ILE A 406 -19.99 4.34 -33.25
C ILE A 406 -19.94 4.70 -34.71
N ALA A 407 -21.07 4.64 -35.40
CA ALA A 407 -21.17 4.95 -36.83
C ALA A 407 -20.58 6.35 -37.10
N SER A 408 -19.65 6.44 -38.01
CA SER A 408 -18.83 7.64 -38.34
C SER A 408 -19.60 8.93 -38.63
N ASN A 409 -20.91 8.87 -38.84
CA ASN A 409 -21.75 10.01 -39.13
C ASN A 409 -22.16 10.83 -37.89
N GLU A 410 -22.07 10.28 -36.65
CA GLU A 410 -22.43 11.02 -35.43
C GLU A 410 -21.21 11.71 -34.77
N LEU A 411 -20.00 11.31 -35.11
CA LEU A 411 -18.76 11.91 -34.59
C LEU A 411 -18.55 13.37 -35.02
N ASN A 412 -19.08 13.78 -36.16
CA ASN A 412 -18.83 15.09 -36.76
C ASN A 412 -19.53 16.27 -36.05
N ASN A 413 -20.48 16.01 -35.17
CA ASN A 413 -21.20 17.07 -34.44
C ASN A 413 -20.61 17.41 -33.04
N SER A 414 -19.45 16.84 -32.68
CA SER A 414 -18.78 17.09 -31.39
C SER A 414 -17.91 18.35 -31.47
N THR A 415 -18.51 19.52 -31.29
CA THR A 415 -17.79 20.82 -31.37
C THR A 415 -17.35 21.40 -30.02
N ASN A 416 -17.63 20.76 -28.90
CA ASN A 416 -17.32 21.29 -27.56
C ASN A 416 -16.40 20.43 -26.69
N GLY A 417 -15.65 19.50 -27.27
CA GLY A 417 -14.54 18.88 -26.55
C GLY A 417 -13.40 19.91 -26.42
N SER A 418 -13.35 20.66 -25.33
CA SER A 418 -12.19 21.50 -25.01
C SER A 418 -10.94 20.62 -25.04
N ASP A 419 -9.91 21.09 -25.75
CA ASP A 419 -8.58 20.46 -25.76
C ASP A 419 -8.01 20.45 -24.34
N VAL A 420 -8.37 19.41 -23.58
CA VAL A 420 -7.78 19.18 -22.24
C VAL A 420 -6.34 18.75 -22.48
N ALA A 421 -5.40 19.48 -21.90
CA ALA A 421 -4.00 19.11 -21.98
C ALA A 421 -3.81 17.71 -21.34
N PHE A 422 -3.04 16.85 -21.97
CA PHE A 422 -2.79 15.48 -21.46
C PHE A 422 -2.20 15.49 -20.03
N SER A 423 -1.40 16.53 -19.70
CA SER A 423 -0.89 16.77 -18.35
C SER A 423 -1.99 16.89 -17.30
N ASP A 424 -3.07 17.60 -17.62
CA ASP A 424 -4.17 17.90 -16.68
C ASP A 424 -5.02 16.64 -16.42
N LEU A 425 -5.11 15.75 -17.41
CA LEU A 425 -5.77 14.45 -17.26
C LEU A 425 -5.00 13.49 -16.32
N LEU A 426 -3.68 13.63 -16.24
CA LEU A 426 -2.83 12.80 -15.39
C LEU A 426 -2.87 13.21 -13.92
N ASP A 427 -3.07 14.50 -13.65
CA ASP A 427 -3.04 15.06 -12.29
C ASP A 427 -4.39 14.91 -11.56
N GLU A 428 -5.41 14.39 -12.24
CA GLU A 428 -6.72 14.18 -11.62
C GLU A 428 -6.68 13.05 -10.58
N PRO A 429 -6.94 13.33 -9.28
CA PRO A 429 -6.87 12.34 -8.25
C PRO A 429 -7.95 11.26 -8.44
N LYS A 430 -7.59 9.99 -8.31
CA LYS A 430 -8.57 8.89 -8.29
C LYS A 430 -9.58 9.03 -7.14
N GLN A 431 -9.18 9.66 -6.04
CA GLN A 431 -10.03 9.96 -4.88
C GLN A 431 -9.70 11.35 -4.34
N SER A 432 -10.71 12.18 -4.14
CA SER A 432 -10.56 13.47 -3.46
C SER A 432 -10.52 13.33 -1.94
N PHE A 433 -11.10 12.26 -1.39
CA PHE A 433 -11.20 11.98 0.04
C PHE A 433 -10.86 10.52 0.33
N SER A 434 -10.11 10.25 1.40
CA SER A 434 -10.07 8.92 2.04
C SER A 434 -11.48 8.58 2.53
N GLU A 435 -11.88 7.29 2.56
CA GLU A 435 -13.23 6.88 3.01
C GLU A 435 -13.64 7.65 4.28
N PRO A 436 -14.41 8.76 4.17
CA PRO A 436 -14.75 9.57 5.32
C PRO A 436 -15.94 8.93 6.03
N ASN A 437 -15.69 8.38 7.19
CA ASN A 437 -16.73 7.93 8.09
C ASN A 437 -16.60 8.65 9.43
N CYS A 438 -17.72 8.89 10.08
CA CYS A 438 -17.77 9.58 11.37
C CYS A 438 -17.70 8.62 12.57
N ILE A 439 -17.39 7.34 12.34
CA ILE A 439 -17.38 6.31 13.39
C ILE A 439 -16.34 6.64 14.46
N GLY A 440 -16.81 6.83 15.70
CA GLY A 440 -15.94 7.05 16.86
C GLY A 440 -15.05 8.30 16.77
N ALA A 441 -15.19 9.13 15.73
CA ALA A 441 -14.41 10.33 15.51
C ALA A 441 -15.16 11.58 15.99
N ASP A 442 -14.41 12.65 16.30
CA ASP A 442 -14.99 13.98 16.46
C ASP A 442 -15.68 14.39 15.13
N LEU A 443 -16.94 14.79 15.20
CA LEU A 443 -17.74 15.20 14.04
C LEU A 443 -17.07 16.34 13.25
N SER A 444 -16.21 17.13 13.87
CA SER A 444 -15.43 18.16 13.18
C SER A 444 -14.58 17.61 12.01
N ARG A 445 -14.23 16.35 12.03
CA ARG A 445 -13.43 15.66 10.98
C ARG A 445 -14.27 15.20 9.80
N CYS A 446 -15.59 15.18 9.92
CA CYS A 446 -16.52 14.72 8.88
C CYS A 446 -16.99 15.86 7.96
N TYR A 447 -16.67 17.10 8.32
CA TYR A 447 -17.02 18.24 7.48
C TYR A 447 -16.12 18.30 6.26
N LEU A 448 -16.73 18.25 5.07
CA LEU A 448 -16.07 18.57 3.80
C LEU A 448 -16.04 20.07 3.54
N HIS A 449 -17.07 20.79 4.02
CA HIS A 449 -17.15 22.24 4.02
C HIS A 449 -17.90 22.73 5.26
N LYS A 450 -17.45 23.82 5.86
CA LYS A 450 -18.15 24.53 6.94
C LYS A 450 -18.63 25.86 6.42
N GLY A 451 -19.93 26.00 6.25
CA GLY A 451 -20.61 27.23 5.96
C GLY A 451 -21.30 27.81 7.20
N SER A 452 -21.88 29.00 7.07
CA SER A 452 -22.69 29.65 8.13
C SER A 452 -24.15 29.23 8.11
N GLY A 453 -24.60 28.61 7.01
CA GLY A 453 -26.00 28.18 6.82
C GLY A 453 -26.30 26.81 7.41
N GLN A 454 -27.35 26.20 6.87
CA GLN A 454 -27.84 24.89 7.30
C GLN A 454 -26.83 23.76 7.10
N THR A 455 -27.04 22.62 7.75
CA THR A 455 -26.19 21.45 7.60
C THR A 455 -26.83 20.43 6.64
N VAL A 456 -26.06 19.97 5.66
CA VAL A 456 -26.41 18.91 4.73
C VAL A 456 -25.54 17.68 5.06
N LEU A 457 -26.16 16.51 5.18
CA LEU A 457 -25.49 15.23 5.43
C LEU A 457 -25.58 14.34 4.20
N LEU A 458 -24.44 13.97 3.62
CA LEU A 458 -24.32 13.06 2.49
C LEU A 458 -24.05 11.64 2.98
N ILE A 459 -24.90 10.68 2.63
CA ILE A 459 -24.81 9.26 3.04
C ILE A 459 -24.80 8.37 1.79
N GLY A 460 -24.03 7.30 1.81
CA GLY A 460 -24.03 6.29 0.77
C GLY A 460 -22.75 5.47 0.68
N ASP A 461 -22.54 4.88 -0.49
CA ASP A 461 -21.37 4.06 -0.79
C ASP A 461 -20.25 4.87 -1.48
N SER A 462 -19.42 4.21 -2.30
CA SER A 462 -18.36 4.87 -3.07
C SER A 462 -18.88 5.94 -4.04
N HIS A 463 -20.13 5.83 -4.51
CA HIS A 463 -20.73 6.83 -5.39
C HIS A 463 -20.99 8.14 -4.64
N ALA A 464 -21.41 8.08 -3.36
CA ALA A 464 -21.54 9.26 -2.52
C ALA A 464 -20.20 9.98 -2.34
N ILE A 465 -19.11 9.21 -2.14
CA ILE A 465 -17.75 9.77 -2.04
C ILE A 465 -17.34 10.47 -3.35
N ARG A 466 -17.73 9.91 -4.50
CA ARG A 466 -17.34 10.45 -5.81
C ARG A 466 -18.09 11.71 -6.21
N ILE A 467 -19.38 11.79 -5.91
CA ILE A 467 -20.18 12.99 -6.18
C ILE A 467 -19.98 14.08 -5.11
N ALA A 468 -19.30 13.81 -4.01
CA ALA A 468 -19.12 14.76 -2.91
C ALA A 468 -18.52 16.10 -3.36
N GLU A 469 -17.61 16.12 -4.34
CA GLU A 469 -17.05 17.36 -4.89
C GLU A 469 -18.07 18.28 -5.54
N MET A 470 -19.13 17.73 -6.13
CA MET A 470 -20.27 18.49 -6.66
C MET A 470 -20.99 19.23 -5.51
N PHE A 471 -21.20 18.54 -4.40
CA PHE A 471 -21.84 19.14 -3.21
C PHE A 471 -20.89 20.09 -2.47
N VAL A 472 -19.57 19.87 -2.47
CA VAL A 472 -18.58 20.83 -1.92
C VAL A 472 -18.63 22.17 -2.66
N ASP A 473 -18.69 22.15 -4.01
CA ASP A 473 -18.79 23.38 -4.80
C ASP A 473 -20.16 24.07 -4.58
N ALA A 474 -21.25 23.30 -4.54
CA ALA A 474 -22.57 23.83 -4.21
C ALA A 474 -22.61 24.44 -2.79
N ALA A 475 -21.96 23.80 -1.80
CA ALA A 475 -21.87 24.28 -0.42
C ALA A 475 -21.15 25.63 -0.32
N LYS A 476 -20.05 25.79 -1.05
CA LYS A 476 -19.33 27.06 -1.13
C LYS A 476 -20.16 28.20 -1.74
N ARG A 477 -21.01 27.87 -2.71
CA ARG A 477 -21.88 28.86 -3.39
C ARG A 477 -23.10 29.27 -2.58
N LEU A 478 -23.62 28.35 -1.77
CA LEU A 478 -24.84 28.54 -0.98
C LEU A 478 -24.58 28.73 0.51
N ASP A 479 -23.32 28.68 0.91
CA ASP A 479 -22.81 28.86 2.28
C ASP A 479 -23.43 27.88 3.31
N PHE A 480 -23.72 26.62 2.91
CA PHE A 480 -24.17 25.58 3.83
C PHE A 480 -23.01 24.70 4.31
N SER A 481 -23.16 24.07 5.46
CA SER A 481 -22.20 23.09 5.96
C SER A 481 -22.46 21.72 5.34
N LEU A 482 -21.44 21.09 4.77
CA LEU A 482 -21.51 19.75 4.18
C LEU A 482 -20.75 18.75 5.04
N VAL A 483 -21.46 17.73 5.49
CA VAL A 483 -20.90 16.58 6.22
C VAL A 483 -21.09 15.32 5.38
N ILE A 484 -20.13 14.40 5.41
CA ILE A 484 -20.23 13.13 4.71
C ILE A 484 -20.07 11.96 5.69
N SER A 485 -20.93 10.94 5.55
CA SER A 485 -20.84 9.65 6.22
C SER A 485 -21.07 8.54 5.20
N ALA A 486 -20.00 8.12 4.55
CA ALA A 486 -20.04 7.17 3.45
C ALA A 486 -18.85 6.21 3.48
N ALA A 487 -19.06 4.97 3.00
CA ALA A 487 -17.96 4.02 2.81
C ALA A 487 -18.27 3.11 1.62
N GLY A 488 -17.23 2.75 0.87
CA GLY A 488 -17.37 1.89 -0.30
C GLY A 488 -18.10 0.58 0.02
N ARG A 489 -19.06 0.20 -0.83
CA ARG A 489 -19.94 -0.97 -0.68
C ARG A 489 -20.90 -0.94 0.52
N CYS A 490 -21.09 0.19 1.18
CA CYS A 490 -22.11 0.36 2.23
C CYS A 490 -23.29 1.16 1.68
N PRO A 491 -24.36 0.50 1.19
CA PRO A 491 -25.52 1.20 0.61
C PRO A 491 -26.30 1.95 1.69
N TRP A 492 -27.01 3.02 1.29
CA TRP A 492 -27.76 3.85 2.23
C TRP A 492 -29.02 3.18 2.86
N PRO A 493 -29.72 2.19 2.22
CA PRO A 493 -30.83 1.52 2.90
C PRO A 493 -30.33 0.72 4.11
N ILE A 494 -30.76 1.10 5.29
CA ILE A 494 -30.34 0.49 6.57
C ILE A 494 -30.72 -0.98 6.62
N GLY A 495 -29.77 -1.83 7.04
CA GLY A 495 -29.96 -3.27 7.12
C GLY A 495 -29.77 -4.00 5.80
N LEU A 496 -29.57 -3.30 4.67
CA LEU A 496 -29.29 -3.94 3.40
C LEU A 496 -27.88 -4.55 3.42
N ARG A 497 -27.79 -5.84 3.09
CA ARG A 497 -26.53 -6.57 2.98
C ARG A 497 -26.38 -7.10 1.57
N LEU A 498 -25.26 -6.74 0.94
CA LEU A 498 -25.02 -7.09 -0.46
C LEU A 498 -24.42 -8.49 -0.57
N PRO A 499 -24.92 -9.35 -1.47
CA PRO A 499 -24.49 -10.76 -1.58
C PRO A 499 -23.00 -10.94 -1.89
N ASN A 500 -22.38 -9.98 -2.54
CA ASN A 500 -20.96 -10.02 -2.93
C ASN A 500 -20.00 -9.53 -1.84
N ILE A 501 -20.51 -9.13 -0.66
CA ILE A 501 -19.69 -8.75 0.49
C ILE A 501 -19.57 -9.95 1.42
N THR A 502 -18.44 -10.65 1.34
CA THR A 502 -18.12 -11.81 2.19
C THR A 502 -17.22 -11.46 3.38
N SER A 503 -16.61 -10.26 3.40
CA SER A 503 -15.74 -9.82 4.50
C SER A 503 -16.57 -9.41 5.71
N GLU A 504 -16.38 -10.09 6.85
CA GLU A 504 -17.03 -9.75 8.12
C GLU A 504 -16.69 -8.33 8.58
N ASP A 505 -15.45 -7.89 8.37
CA ASP A 505 -15.02 -6.52 8.72
C ASP A 505 -15.79 -5.47 7.93
N ARG A 506 -16.05 -5.69 6.64
CA ARG A 506 -16.84 -4.75 5.82
C ARG A 506 -18.31 -4.74 6.24
N LEU A 507 -18.90 -5.90 6.52
CA LEU A 507 -20.26 -6.01 7.03
C LEU A 507 -20.41 -5.29 8.38
N LYS A 508 -19.43 -5.46 9.27
CA LYS A 508 -19.36 -4.77 10.56
C LYS A 508 -19.26 -3.26 10.37
N LEU A 509 -18.34 -2.80 9.48
CA LEU A 509 -18.15 -1.38 9.19
C LEU A 509 -19.47 -0.74 8.71
N CYS A 510 -20.20 -1.36 7.77
CA CYS A 510 -21.48 -0.86 7.31
C CYS A 510 -22.51 -0.78 8.44
N SER A 511 -22.59 -1.82 9.30
CA SER A 511 -23.49 -1.81 10.47
C SER A 511 -23.11 -0.74 11.49
N ASP A 512 -21.82 -0.50 11.69
CA ASP A 512 -21.34 0.54 12.62
C ASP A 512 -21.65 1.95 12.08
N ILE A 513 -21.52 2.19 10.76
CA ILE A 513 -21.91 3.44 10.11
C ILE A 513 -23.41 3.69 10.24
N GLU A 514 -24.24 2.67 9.94
CA GLU A 514 -25.70 2.76 10.07
C GLU A 514 -26.11 3.17 11.49
N ARG A 515 -25.54 2.51 12.49
CA ARG A 515 -25.81 2.79 13.91
C ARG A 515 -25.34 4.18 14.30
N GLU A 516 -24.09 4.55 13.99
CA GLU A 516 -23.55 5.89 14.29
C GLU A 516 -24.37 7.00 13.64
N ASN A 517 -24.82 6.81 12.40
CA ASN A 517 -25.66 7.79 11.72
C ASN A 517 -26.96 8.02 12.47
N LEU A 518 -27.65 6.95 12.93
CA LEU A 518 -28.93 7.06 13.63
C LEU A 518 -28.79 7.54 15.08
N ASP A 519 -27.79 7.00 15.80
CA ASP A 519 -27.70 7.19 17.25
C ASP A 519 -26.94 8.47 17.63
N ARG A 520 -26.07 8.98 16.73
CA ARG A 520 -25.20 10.11 17.05
C ARG A 520 -25.14 11.19 15.95
N VAL A 521 -24.80 10.85 14.72
CA VAL A 521 -24.50 11.85 13.68
C VAL A 521 -25.74 12.70 13.36
N ILE A 522 -26.87 12.07 13.07
CA ILE A 522 -28.12 12.78 12.77
C ILE A 522 -28.64 13.55 13.98
N PRO A 523 -28.72 12.97 15.20
CA PRO A 523 -29.17 13.70 16.39
C PRO A 523 -28.30 14.91 16.78
N GLU A 524 -26.96 14.80 16.64
CA GLU A 524 -26.05 15.88 17.02
C GLU A 524 -25.99 16.99 15.95
N LEU A 525 -25.92 16.61 14.65
CA LEU A 525 -25.83 17.57 13.54
C LEU A 525 -27.17 18.25 13.20
N LYS A 526 -28.29 17.56 13.44
CA LYS A 526 -29.66 18.00 13.06
C LYS A 526 -29.70 18.52 11.62
N PRO A 527 -29.27 17.71 10.63
CA PRO A 527 -29.21 18.17 9.26
C PRO A 527 -30.60 18.55 8.76
N SER A 528 -30.71 19.66 8.04
CA SER A 528 -31.95 20.05 7.38
C SER A 528 -32.24 19.22 6.13
N LEU A 529 -31.17 18.74 5.49
CA LEU A 529 -31.22 17.90 4.30
C LEU A 529 -30.29 16.71 4.47
N ILE A 530 -30.80 15.51 4.20
CA ILE A 530 -30.01 14.29 4.03
C ILE A 530 -29.97 13.95 2.54
N VAL A 531 -28.81 13.87 1.96
CA VAL A 531 -28.60 13.44 0.57
C VAL A 531 -28.17 11.98 0.57
N VAL A 532 -28.81 11.15 -0.22
CA VAL A 532 -28.48 9.73 -0.35
C VAL A 532 -28.22 9.35 -1.79
N THR A 533 -27.19 8.52 -2.01
CA THR A 533 -26.88 7.89 -3.30
C THR A 533 -26.09 6.61 -3.13
N ASN A 534 -26.15 5.74 -4.12
CA ASN A 534 -25.33 4.52 -4.21
C ASN A 534 -25.23 4.06 -5.67
N ARG A 535 -24.38 3.09 -5.90
CA ARG A 535 -24.28 2.37 -7.16
C ARG A 535 -25.64 1.74 -7.51
N THR A 536 -25.95 1.60 -8.81
CA THR A 536 -27.17 0.88 -9.21
C THR A 536 -27.21 -0.54 -8.65
N PHE A 537 -28.37 -0.94 -8.14
CA PHE A 537 -28.53 -2.27 -7.52
C PHE A 537 -28.62 -3.39 -8.55
N ASP A 538 -29.06 -3.08 -9.77
CA ASP A 538 -29.36 -4.11 -10.78
C ASP A 538 -28.08 -4.76 -11.36
N SER A 539 -27.07 -3.99 -11.68
CA SER A 539 -25.82 -4.49 -12.28
C SER A 539 -24.79 -4.97 -11.26
N ALA A 540 -24.55 -4.15 -10.23
CA ALA A 540 -23.46 -4.41 -9.27
C ALA A 540 -23.77 -5.54 -8.29
N PHE A 541 -25.04 -5.74 -7.98
CA PHE A 541 -25.43 -6.58 -6.86
C PHE A 541 -26.18 -7.83 -7.28
N ARG A 542 -26.34 -8.05 -8.61
CA ARG A 542 -27.07 -9.21 -9.18
C ARG A 542 -28.39 -9.47 -8.44
N ILE A 543 -29.13 -8.36 -8.15
CA ILE A 543 -30.45 -8.49 -7.50
C ILE A 543 -31.37 -9.32 -8.36
N GLU A 544 -31.18 -9.34 -9.67
CA GLU A 544 -31.85 -10.30 -10.57
C GLU A 544 -31.62 -11.76 -10.16
N SER A 545 -30.43 -12.11 -9.61
CA SER A 545 -30.18 -13.46 -9.09
C SER A 545 -30.94 -13.77 -7.79
N LEU A 546 -31.43 -12.75 -7.08
CA LEU A 546 -32.28 -12.88 -5.89
C LEU A 546 -33.79 -12.94 -6.24
N GLY A 547 -34.12 -12.70 -7.52
CA GLY A 547 -35.50 -12.67 -8.03
C GLY A 547 -36.35 -11.54 -7.48
N GLU A 548 -37.66 -11.56 -7.73
CA GLU A 548 -38.61 -10.52 -7.28
C GLU A 548 -38.59 -10.28 -5.76
N ARG A 549 -38.33 -11.30 -4.96
CA ARG A 549 -38.20 -11.20 -3.50
C ARG A 549 -37.02 -10.33 -3.06
N GLY A 550 -35.91 -10.36 -3.80
CA GLY A 550 -34.74 -9.53 -3.50
C GLY A 550 -35.02 -8.04 -3.67
N LEU A 551 -35.65 -7.66 -4.79
CA LEU A 551 -36.02 -6.27 -5.06
C LEU A 551 -37.08 -5.75 -4.07
N THR A 552 -38.11 -6.58 -3.75
CA THR A 552 -39.13 -6.23 -2.75
C THR A 552 -38.47 -5.93 -1.39
N ASN A 553 -37.47 -6.72 -0.97
CA ASN A 553 -36.75 -6.49 0.27
C ASN A 553 -35.95 -5.17 0.24
N VAL A 554 -35.26 -4.85 -0.87
CA VAL A 554 -34.53 -3.58 -1.04
C VAL A 554 -35.48 -2.39 -0.91
N ASN A 555 -36.60 -2.42 -1.62
CA ASN A 555 -37.60 -1.35 -1.59
C ASN A 555 -38.23 -1.17 -0.19
N GLN A 556 -38.48 -2.25 0.54
CA GLN A 556 -38.97 -2.20 1.92
C GLN A 556 -37.95 -1.56 2.87
N LEU A 557 -36.66 -1.97 2.79
CA LEU A 557 -35.59 -1.40 3.61
C LEU A 557 -35.36 0.08 3.27
N ALA A 558 -35.36 0.42 1.99
CA ALA A 558 -35.22 1.81 1.54
C ALA A 558 -36.39 2.68 2.04
N SER A 559 -37.64 2.19 1.93
CA SER A 559 -38.81 2.91 2.46
C SER A 559 -38.74 3.12 3.97
N ALA A 560 -38.39 2.07 4.73
CA ALA A 560 -38.24 2.18 6.18
C ALA A 560 -37.07 3.10 6.59
N THR A 561 -36.01 3.17 5.77
CA THR A 561 -34.90 4.11 5.99
C THR A 561 -35.33 5.55 5.74
N LEU A 562 -36.10 5.79 4.67
CA LEU A 562 -36.66 7.11 4.39
C LEU A 562 -37.59 7.58 5.53
N ASP A 563 -38.37 6.69 6.14
CA ASP A 563 -39.19 7.02 7.31
C ASP A 563 -38.34 7.57 8.45
N LYS A 564 -37.20 6.91 8.77
CA LYS A 564 -36.28 7.38 9.80
C LYS A 564 -35.56 8.68 9.44
N PHE A 565 -35.16 8.84 8.17
CA PHE A 565 -34.43 10.03 7.75
C PHE A 565 -35.34 11.27 7.69
N THR A 566 -36.65 11.10 7.47
CA THR A 566 -37.63 12.17 7.43
C THR A 566 -38.31 12.48 8.77
N GLU A 567 -37.97 11.73 9.84
CA GLU A 567 -38.38 12.09 11.20
C GLU A 567 -38.00 13.54 11.51
N ASP A 568 -38.80 14.21 12.35
CA ASP A 568 -38.64 15.64 12.71
C ASP A 568 -38.72 16.62 11.53
N GLY A 569 -39.37 16.23 10.42
CA GLY A 569 -39.61 17.09 9.27
C GLY A 569 -38.39 17.35 8.38
N ARG A 570 -37.32 16.54 8.50
CA ARG A 570 -36.13 16.66 7.65
C ARG A 570 -36.47 16.32 6.20
N ASN A 571 -35.74 16.97 5.29
CA ASN A 571 -35.82 16.68 3.87
C ASN A 571 -34.81 15.62 3.47
N VAL A 572 -35.16 14.78 2.50
CA VAL A 572 -34.25 13.77 1.90
C VAL A 572 -34.20 13.99 0.39
N LEU A 573 -32.99 14.08 -0.15
CA LEU A 573 -32.72 14.09 -1.58
C LEU A 573 -32.10 12.77 -2.00
N ILE A 574 -32.76 12.01 -2.86
CA ILE A 574 -32.21 10.83 -3.50
C ILE A 574 -31.53 11.27 -4.81
N VAL A 575 -30.21 11.15 -4.90
CA VAL A 575 -29.51 11.27 -6.18
C VAL A 575 -29.50 9.90 -6.83
N GLU A 576 -30.16 9.77 -7.97
CA GLU A 576 -30.19 8.51 -8.72
C GLU A 576 -28.79 8.06 -9.09
N PRO A 577 -28.55 6.74 -9.22
CA PRO A 577 -27.27 6.22 -9.68
C PRO A 577 -26.85 6.84 -11.01
N ILE A 578 -25.57 7.14 -11.15
CA ILE A 578 -25.06 7.60 -12.44
C ILE A 578 -25.00 6.42 -13.45
N PRO A 579 -25.07 6.69 -14.76
CA PRO A 579 -24.95 5.66 -15.78
C PRO A 579 -23.65 4.86 -15.64
N GLU A 580 -23.70 3.57 -15.91
CA GLU A 580 -22.51 2.69 -15.91
C GLU A 580 -22.03 2.41 -17.34
N THR A 581 -20.74 2.14 -17.46
CA THR A 581 -20.11 1.93 -18.77
C THR A 581 -20.17 0.48 -19.28
N ASN A 582 -20.92 -0.41 -18.64
CA ASN A 582 -21.05 -1.83 -19.01
C ASN A 582 -19.69 -2.53 -19.22
N ASP A 583 -18.82 -2.53 -18.19
CA ASP A 583 -17.48 -3.12 -18.19
C ASP A 583 -16.45 -2.41 -19.12
N PHE A 584 -16.78 -1.23 -19.63
CA PHE A 584 -15.86 -0.42 -20.44
C PHE A 584 -15.22 0.67 -19.59
N ASP A 585 -13.90 0.58 -19.32
CA ASP A 585 -13.16 1.64 -18.62
C ASP A 585 -12.84 2.80 -19.58
N SER A 586 -13.73 3.78 -19.63
CA SER A 586 -13.61 4.99 -20.46
C SER A 586 -12.37 5.80 -20.11
N ARG A 587 -11.96 5.85 -18.83
CA ARG A 587 -10.75 6.54 -18.40
C ARG A 587 -9.50 5.89 -19.00
N VAL A 588 -9.40 4.56 -18.95
CA VAL A 588 -8.28 3.81 -19.53
C VAL A 588 -8.19 4.12 -21.02
N CYS A 589 -9.31 4.09 -21.74
CA CYS A 589 -9.36 4.42 -23.16
C CYS A 589 -8.83 5.84 -23.44
N VAL A 590 -9.30 6.85 -22.70
CA VAL A 590 -8.87 8.27 -22.88
C VAL A 590 -7.39 8.43 -22.59
N LEU A 591 -6.86 7.76 -21.59
CA LEU A 591 -5.46 7.85 -21.22
C LEU A 591 -4.52 7.09 -22.17
N ASP A 592 -5.05 6.10 -22.91
CA ASP A 592 -4.32 5.39 -23.97
C ASP A 592 -4.38 6.11 -25.30
N ALA A 593 -5.35 6.99 -25.51
CA ALA A 593 -5.50 7.75 -26.73
C ALA A 593 -4.49 8.92 -26.80
N ALA A 594 -3.49 8.79 -27.66
CA ALA A 594 -2.42 9.79 -27.82
C ALA A 594 -2.91 11.14 -28.42
N THR A 595 -4.05 11.13 -29.13
CA THR A 595 -4.59 12.31 -29.82
C THR A 595 -5.98 12.68 -29.35
N PRO A 596 -6.39 13.98 -29.45
CA PRO A 596 -7.76 14.39 -29.15
C PRO A 596 -8.81 13.62 -29.96
N GLU A 597 -8.53 13.33 -31.24
CA GLU A 597 -9.41 12.55 -32.08
C GLU A 597 -9.54 11.11 -31.62
N GLY A 598 -8.43 10.50 -31.16
CA GLY A 598 -8.45 9.16 -30.53
C GLY A 598 -9.30 9.12 -29.27
N ARG A 599 -9.30 10.18 -28.45
CA ARG A 599 -10.12 10.27 -27.24
C ARG A 599 -11.62 10.29 -27.52
N LYS A 600 -12.06 10.89 -28.64
CA LYS A 600 -13.47 10.86 -29.05
C LYS A 600 -13.96 9.44 -29.33
N LEU A 601 -13.09 8.53 -29.75
CA LEU A 601 -13.42 7.12 -29.95
C LEU A 601 -13.69 6.36 -28.65
N CYS A 602 -13.40 6.97 -27.50
CA CYS A 602 -13.70 6.42 -26.17
C CYS A 602 -15.10 6.74 -25.67
N ALA A 603 -15.94 7.37 -26.49
CA ALA A 603 -17.36 7.52 -26.21
C ALA A 603 -18.05 6.14 -26.21
N PHE A 604 -19.08 6.00 -25.38
CA PHE A 604 -19.80 4.74 -25.21
C PHE A 604 -21.31 5.00 -25.06
N GLU A 605 -22.11 3.97 -25.29
CA GLU A 605 -23.56 4.04 -25.21
C GLU A 605 -24.05 3.53 -23.83
N ILE A 606 -25.00 4.25 -23.24
CA ILE A 606 -25.67 3.87 -21.98
C ILE A 606 -27.11 3.45 -22.21
N SER A 607 -27.68 2.67 -21.32
CA SER A 607 -29.11 2.40 -21.28
C SER A 607 -29.86 3.63 -20.79
N MET A 608 -30.91 4.00 -21.50
CA MET A 608 -31.83 5.07 -21.09
C MET A 608 -33.07 4.54 -20.35
N GLU A 609 -33.17 3.22 -20.18
CA GLU A 609 -34.26 2.63 -19.41
C GLU A 609 -33.96 2.75 -17.93
N PRO A 610 -34.88 3.38 -17.14
CA PRO A 610 -34.68 3.48 -15.70
C PRO A 610 -34.70 2.09 -15.04
N THR A 611 -33.82 1.89 -14.10
CA THR A 611 -33.80 0.67 -13.29
C THR A 611 -35.04 0.59 -12.38
N LYS A 612 -35.37 -0.61 -11.91
CA LYS A 612 -36.53 -0.79 -10.99
C LYS A 612 -36.37 -0.01 -9.69
N PHE A 613 -35.11 0.20 -9.23
CA PHE A 613 -34.85 0.99 -8.03
C PHE A 613 -35.00 2.50 -8.27
N GLU A 614 -34.65 3.01 -9.44
CA GLU A 614 -34.90 4.38 -9.84
C GLU A 614 -36.42 4.66 -9.95
N LEU A 615 -37.16 3.74 -10.53
CA LEU A 615 -38.63 3.83 -10.56
C LEU A 615 -39.22 3.87 -9.14
N PHE A 616 -38.71 3.05 -8.22
CA PHE A 616 -39.09 3.10 -6.81
C PHE A 616 -38.73 4.45 -6.17
N SER A 617 -37.55 4.99 -6.44
CA SER A 617 -37.14 6.31 -5.90
C SER A 617 -38.05 7.43 -6.36
N ARG A 618 -38.40 7.45 -7.64
CA ARG A 618 -39.38 8.42 -8.22
C ARG A 618 -40.79 8.23 -7.65
N GLU A 619 -41.20 7.01 -7.34
CA GLU A 619 -42.46 6.73 -6.64
C GLU A 619 -42.46 7.30 -5.22
N MET A 620 -41.31 7.24 -4.50
CA MET A 620 -41.18 7.81 -3.15
C MET A 620 -41.24 9.33 -3.16
N ASP A 621 -40.65 9.99 -4.17
CA ASP A 621 -40.80 11.43 -4.42
C ASP A 621 -42.30 11.83 -4.57
N LEU A 622 -43.01 11.10 -5.41
CA LEU A 622 -44.45 11.39 -5.63
C LEU A 622 -45.33 11.16 -4.39
N LYS A 623 -44.92 10.26 -3.50
CA LYS A 623 -45.71 9.86 -2.31
C LYS A 623 -45.40 10.66 -1.04
N ARG A 624 -44.26 11.34 -0.98
CA ARG A 624 -43.75 11.97 0.23
C ARG A 624 -43.32 13.41 -0.03
N ASN A 625 -43.90 14.36 0.66
CA ASN A 625 -43.65 15.80 0.45
C ASN A 625 -42.23 16.24 0.84
N ASN A 626 -41.53 15.45 1.69
CA ASN A 626 -40.18 15.72 2.18
C ASN A 626 -39.11 14.80 1.58
N VAL A 627 -39.42 14.09 0.51
CA VAL A 627 -38.47 13.30 -0.28
C VAL A 627 -38.51 13.83 -1.71
N ALA A 628 -37.33 14.11 -2.27
CA ALA A 628 -37.20 14.40 -3.68
C ALA A 628 -36.16 13.47 -4.31
N THR A 629 -36.29 13.28 -5.60
CA THR A 629 -35.35 12.47 -6.41
C THR A 629 -34.84 13.33 -7.56
N ILE A 630 -33.56 13.25 -7.81
CA ILE A 630 -32.91 13.89 -8.97
C ILE A 630 -32.18 12.85 -9.81
N ASN A 631 -32.44 12.84 -11.11
CA ASN A 631 -31.63 12.19 -12.12
C ASN A 631 -30.60 13.19 -12.64
N ILE A 632 -29.33 12.80 -12.68
CA ILE A 632 -28.24 13.63 -13.17
C ILE A 632 -27.58 13.08 -14.45
N ASP A 633 -28.22 12.14 -15.13
CA ASP A 633 -27.71 11.52 -16.34
C ASP A 633 -27.39 12.54 -17.43
N ASP A 634 -28.29 13.48 -17.67
CA ASP A 634 -28.09 14.57 -18.64
C ASP A 634 -26.96 15.54 -18.24
N TRP A 635 -26.58 15.54 -16.96
CA TRP A 635 -25.44 16.34 -16.50
C TRP A 635 -24.10 15.63 -16.78
N VAL A 636 -24.10 14.31 -16.61
CA VAL A 636 -22.95 13.45 -16.81
C VAL A 636 -22.76 13.10 -18.29
N CYS A 637 -23.88 12.83 -19.00
CA CYS A 637 -23.95 12.47 -20.41
C CYS A 637 -24.86 13.43 -21.19
N PRO A 638 -24.46 14.67 -21.47
CA PRO A 638 -25.32 15.65 -22.14
C PRO A 638 -25.83 15.24 -23.53
N ARG A 639 -25.23 14.22 -24.12
CA ARG A 639 -25.59 13.65 -25.42
C ARG A 639 -26.15 12.23 -25.33
N ALA A 640 -26.73 11.88 -24.14
CA ALA A 640 -27.29 10.55 -23.97
C ALA A 640 -28.14 10.11 -25.18
N PRO A 641 -28.10 8.85 -25.62
CA PRO A 641 -27.47 7.71 -24.97
C PRO A 641 -25.94 7.60 -25.13
N ILE A 642 -25.29 8.51 -25.89
CA ILE A 642 -23.84 8.48 -26.09
C ILE A 642 -23.18 9.39 -25.07
N CYS A 643 -22.36 8.80 -24.21
CA CYS A 643 -21.57 9.49 -23.20
C CYS A 643 -20.19 9.85 -23.73
N ASP A 644 -19.83 11.12 -23.63
CA ASP A 644 -18.48 11.57 -23.91
C ASP A 644 -17.53 11.19 -22.76
N PRO A 645 -16.30 10.77 -23.08
CA PRO A 645 -15.33 10.39 -22.06
C PRO A 645 -14.73 11.58 -21.33
N THR A 646 -14.79 12.77 -21.93
CA THR A 646 -14.27 14.03 -21.38
C THR A 646 -15.32 15.13 -21.51
N GLY A 647 -15.37 16.04 -20.52
CA GLY A 647 -16.30 17.16 -20.53
C GLY A 647 -15.83 18.25 -19.53
N ASN A 648 -16.19 19.51 -19.79
CA ASN A 648 -15.85 20.65 -18.93
C ASN A 648 -14.34 20.74 -18.56
N GLY A 649 -13.45 20.28 -19.42
CA GLY A 649 -12.01 20.29 -19.16
C GLY A 649 -11.49 19.15 -18.28
N ALA A 650 -12.29 18.10 -18.03
CA ALA A 650 -11.91 16.97 -17.16
C ALA A 650 -12.32 15.62 -17.79
N ILE A 651 -11.76 14.53 -17.29
CA ILE A 651 -12.26 13.18 -17.56
C ILE A 651 -13.59 13.01 -16.81
N VAL A 652 -14.62 12.51 -17.49
CA VAL A 652 -15.95 12.31 -16.87
C VAL A 652 -15.95 11.12 -15.92
N TRP A 653 -15.28 10.02 -16.28
CA TRP A 653 -15.31 8.75 -15.57
C TRP A 653 -13.97 8.43 -14.87
N ALA A 654 -14.02 8.07 -13.60
CA ALA A 654 -12.84 7.65 -12.84
C ALA A 654 -12.44 6.18 -13.12
N ASP A 655 -13.42 5.37 -13.48
CA ASP A 655 -13.31 3.94 -13.83
C ASP A 655 -14.57 3.52 -14.63
N ASP A 656 -14.97 2.26 -14.59
CA ASP A 656 -16.15 1.70 -15.30
C ASP A 656 -17.50 2.10 -14.72
N ASN A 657 -17.56 2.65 -13.50
CA ASN A 657 -18.83 2.96 -12.83
C ASN A 657 -18.84 4.22 -11.96
N HIS A 658 -17.70 4.86 -11.74
CA HIS A 658 -17.61 6.06 -10.91
C HIS A 658 -17.36 7.32 -11.72
N ILE A 659 -18.04 8.42 -11.39
CA ILE A 659 -17.71 9.75 -11.89
C ILE A 659 -16.35 10.22 -11.35
N ALA A 660 -15.59 10.93 -12.17
CA ALA A 660 -14.34 11.52 -11.72
C ALA A 660 -14.60 12.75 -10.83
N PRO A 661 -13.91 12.89 -9.69
CA PRO A 661 -14.13 13.98 -8.74
C PRO A 661 -13.96 15.37 -9.35
N GLY A 662 -12.98 15.55 -10.23
CA GLY A 662 -12.75 16.82 -10.93
C GLY A 662 -13.95 17.20 -11.82
N TYR A 663 -14.49 16.24 -12.55
CA TYR A 663 -15.70 16.48 -13.33
C TYR A 663 -16.93 16.73 -12.44
N ALA A 664 -17.11 15.94 -11.36
CA ALA A 664 -18.17 16.14 -10.40
C ALA A 664 -18.18 17.58 -9.85
N ARG A 665 -17.00 18.15 -9.55
CA ARG A 665 -16.85 19.55 -9.11
C ARG A 665 -17.42 20.54 -10.12
N THR A 666 -17.28 20.30 -11.43
CA THR A 666 -17.81 21.19 -12.47
C THR A 666 -19.33 21.23 -12.52
N LEU A 667 -20.00 20.24 -11.93
CA LEU A 667 -21.45 20.16 -11.82
C LEU A 667 -22.03 20.92 -10.62
N GLY A 668 -21.17 21.45 -9.74
CA GLY A 668 -21.60 22.10 -8.50
C GLY A 668 -22.52 23.30 -8.69
N GLN A 669 -22.35 24.09 -9.75
CA GLN A 669 -23.28 25.19 -10.08
C GLN A 669 -24.71 24.67 -10.37
N ARG A 670 -24.82 23.59 -11.18
CA ARG A 670 -26.12 22.98 -11.49
C ARG A 670 -26.81 22.43 -10.23
N MET A 671 -26.04 21.80 -9.35
CA MET A 671 -26.52 21.31 -8.07
C MET A 671 -26.96 22.46 -7.16
N ALA A 672 -26.22 23.56 -7.10
CA ALA A 672 -26.60 24.75 -6.34
C ALA A 672 -27.88 25.35 -6.84
N ASP A 673 -28.09 25.45 -8.15
CA ASP A 673 -29.30 25.98 -8.76
C ASP A 673 -30.50 25.05 -8.49
N PHE A 674 -30.30 23.74 -8.56
CA PHE A 674 -31.35 22.77 -8.20
C PHE A 674 -31.77 22.88 -6.73
N LEU A 675 -30.81 22.96 -5.79
CA LEU A 675 -31.11 23.11 -4.37
C LEU A 675 -31.84 24.41 -4.02
N LYS A 676 -31.59 25.49 -4.76
CA LYS A 676 -32.36 26.75 -4.63
C LYS A 676 -33.81 26.61 -5.11
N ILE A 677 -33.99 25.97 -6.27
CA ILE A 677 -35.34 25.83 -6.87
C ILE A 677 -36.23 24.93 -6.00
N THR A 678 -35.67 23.88 -5.42
CA THR A 678 -36.41 22.93 -4.58
C THR A 678 -36.74 23.47 -3.19
N GLN A 679 -36.17 24.61 -2.76
CA GLN A 679 -36.33 25.21 -1.43
C GLN A 679 -35.98 24.28 -0.26
N PHE A 680 -35.28 23.17 -0.50
CA PHE A 680 -34.90 22.21 0.55
C PHE A 680 -33.95 22.80 1.61
N LEU A 681 -33.30 23.91 1.30
CA LEU A 681 -32.42 24.62 2.22
C LEU A 681 -33.10 25.83 2.89
N GLU A 682 -34.29 26.27 2.47
CA GLU A 682 -34.95 27.43 3.03
C GLU A 682 -36.04 27.12 4.10
N ALA A 683 -36.47 25.87 4.23
CA ALA A 683 -37.59 25.47 5.11
C ALA A 683 -37.24 25.47 6.62
N GLY A 684 -35.99 25.77 7.02
CA GLY A 684 -35.52 25.72 8.42
C GLY A 684 -35.43 27.04 9.18
N GLY A 685 -35.89 28.15 8.63
CA GLY A 685 -35.64 29.49 9.19
C GLY A 685 -36.87 30.24 9.72
N GLN A 686 -37.82 29.59 10.42
CA GLN A 686 -38.79 30.26 11.30
C GLN A 686 -39.25 29.29 12.40
N GLY A 687 -38.65 29.40 13.58
CA GLY A 687 -39.12 28.73 14.80
C GLY A 687 -38.17 29.04 15.94
#